data_e768d551a1a0977d04bca16a346eacb3
#
_entry.id   e768d551a1a0977d04bca16a346eacb3
#
_cell.length_a   1.000
_cell.length_b   1.000
_cell.length_c   1.000
_cell.angle_alpha   90.00
_cell.angle_beta   90.00
_cell.angle_gamma   90.00
#
_symmetry.space_group_name_H-M   'P 1'
#
loop_
_entity.id
_entity.type
_entity.pdbx_description
1 polymer ?
#
loop_
_entity_poly.entity_id
_entity_poly.type
_entity_poly.pdbx_seq_one_letter_code
_entity_poly.pdbx_strand_id
1 'polypeptide(L)'
;MLFRSPPFPRQALTILALFTIPVSAAPLDLAPFNGPSPAFRQPVPGTFEIHGPLSVLATPAQPPPKQPMVLEFEYFCVGGVPAFAVLPGPPYEARTHRRLPAIGHSEAWSPYAAQLDPPDQPLPDGWKNLRIDLPIPAGTVLQVRNLNLRPIHPGEFGTKPSAPATSKEFILAYLDGKPKARIDHVRVTASEVIVSGRIDGPREPAAIAEVPIERLMDDPARFETIDPLTIDPSGAFTLTLPRIRDRGGLPHDRLLSRWQIITTGGKSPHAISHSRYADEVAHRSPHPPAMKPANKKGLGGWSARRLPGSAGKLDELDELGISAVTVNIMIHSLVSLKPGPNTTPITWQGRTFHAREDVLAGFDNSFLEAARRNVVVSAILLVANPARGNDPVVAIIGHPDAVREGTFAMPNVTDPDGVALYGAILNLMAERWSRADGKFGRVHHWIMHNEVDAGWVWTNAGDKTAPVYMDLLHRSMRMMDLIARQYDPDARPFLSLTHHWAEAGPKNWYGSKSMIDLLARFSRAEGDFAWAVAHHPYPQDLRNPRTWEDKQATHDFLTKKITPHNIEVLDAYMKQAHLLHNGAVRPIHLSENGFNSRDYSEKELTDQAAGMAYAWHKIRDLDSIEVWHYHNWIDNRSEGGLRIGLRKFPDEPGDPFGKKPIWHLYKAFGTPDEERVAAPYLKTIGIPSWSSLRDKRPITR
;
A
#
# COMPACT_ATOMS: atom_id res chain seq x y z
N MET A 1 11.27 19.22 -63.85
CA MET A 1 12.71 19.46 -63.60
C MET A 1 13.06 18.81 -62.30
N LEU A 2 13.84 17.74 -62.36
CA LEU A 2 14.33 16.95 -61.25
C LEU A 2 15.59 17.63 -60.70
N PHE A 3 15.66 17.89 -59.39
CA PHE A 3 16.91 18.17 -58.71
C PHE A 3 17.21 17.04 -57.72
N ARG A 4 18.29 16.31 -58.04
CA ARG A 4 18.91 15.30 -57.17
C ARG A 4 19.82 16.02 -56.17
N SER A 5 19.70 15.67 -54.88
CA SER A 5 20.69 16.01 -53.82
C SER A 5 21.72 14.87 -53.68
N PRO A 6 22.98 15.16 -53.33
CA PRO A 6 24.08 14.16 -53.25
C PRO A 6 24.07 13.41 -51.92
N PRO A 7 24.69 12.21 -51.87
CA PRO A 7 24.71 11.40 -50.67
C PRO A 7 25.81 11.83 -49.68
N PHE A 8 25.46 11.88 -48.39
CA PHE A 8 26.42 11.99 -47.28
C PHE A 8 27.08 10.66 -46.98
N PRO A 9 28.33 10.64 -46.57
CA PRO A 9 29.06 9.37 -46.28
C PRO A 9 28.61 8.81 -44.94
N ARG A 10 28.29 7.51 -44.93
CA ARG A 10 28.08 6.71 -43.73
C ARG A 10 29.44 6.48 -43.03
N GLN A 11 29.67 7.13 -41.89
CA GLN A 11 30.65 6.68 -40.93
C GLN A 11 30.07 5.49 -40.16
N ALA A 12 30.72 4.34 -40.35
CA ALA A 12 30.44 3.12 -39.58
C ALA A 12 30.92 3.30 -38.12
N LEU A 13 29.97 3.51 -37.20
CA LEU A 13 30.23 3.39 -35.77
C LEU A 13 30.24 1.89 -35.43
N THR A 14 31.43 1.33 -35.27
CA THR A 14 31.59 -0.06 -34.77
C THR A 14 31.23 -0.07 -33.30
N ILE A 15 29.97 -0.41 -32.98
CA ILE A 15 29.53 -0.72 -31.62
C ILE A 15 30.12 -2.12 -31.33
N LEU A 16 31.10 -2.15 -30.44
CA LEU A 16 31.60 -3.40 -29.85
C LEU A 16 30.49 -3.96 -28.97
N ALA A 17 29.59 -4.75 -29.54
CA ALA A 17 28.65 -5.55 -28.77
C ALA A 17 29.46 -6.60 -28.00
N LEU A 18 29.66 -6.40 -26.71
CA LEU A 18 30.02 -7.46 -25.80
C LEU A 18 28.91 -8.52 -25.86
N PHE A 19 29.10 -9.54 -26.66
CA PHE A 19 28.30 -10.76 -26.61
C PHE A 19 28.52 -11.40 -25.24
N THR A 20 27.65 -11.11 -24.28
CA THR A 20 27.43 -12.01 -23.16
C THR A 20 26.81 -13.26 -23.76
N ILE A 21 27.59 -14.33 -23.82
CA ILE A 21 27.11 -15.67 -24.18
C ILE A 21 25.97 -15.97 -23.20
N PRO A 22 24.73 -16.20 -23.66
CA PRO A 22 23.66 -16.60 -22.73
C PRO A 22 24.09 -17.95 -22.14
N VAL A 23 24.26 -17.99 -20.81
CA VAL A 23 24.45 -19.26 -20.09
C VAL A 23 23.17 -20.04 -20.28
N SER A 24 23.23 -21.10 -21.10
CA SER A 24 22.05 -21.87 -21.46
C SER A 24 21.48 -22.60 -20.25
N ALA A 25 20.15 -22.68 -20.15
CA ALA A 25 19.45 -23.51 -19.18
C ALA A 25 19.90 -24.98 -19.35
N ALA A 26 20.18 -25.66 -18.24
CA ALA A 26 20.55 -27.07 -18.26
C ALA A 26 19.27 -27.91 -18.02
N PRO A 27 18.80 -28.69 -19.00
CA PRO A 27 17.67 -29.56 -18.80
C PRO A 27 17.98 -30.61 -17.72
N LEU A 28 16.93 -30.93 -16.93
CA LEU A 28 16.98 -31.92 -15.89
C LEU A 28 16.19 -33.16 -16.32
N ASP A 29 16.79 -34.33 -16.09
CA ASP A 29 16.08 -35.61 -16.20
C ASP A 29 15.49 -36.00 -14.84
N LEU A 30 14.26 -36.56 -14.82
CA LEU A 30 13.61 -37.03 -13.62
C LEU A 30 13.53 -38.55 -13.57
N ALA A 31 13.82 -39.10 -12.39
CA ALA A 31 13.60 -40.50 -12.09
C ALA A 31 13.12 -40.68 -10.64
N PRO A 32 12.37 -41.73 -10.29
CA PRO A 32 12.05 -42.03 -8.91
C PRO A 32 13.31 -42.27 -8.08
N PHE A 33 13.39 -41.66 -6.89
CA PHE A 33 14.61 -41.71 -6.03
C PHE A 33 14.95 -43.12 -5.55
N ASN A 34 13.95 -43.93 -5.19
CA ASN A 34 14.11 -45.27 -4.63
C ASN A 34 13.98 -46.41 -5.68
N GLY A 35 14.17 -46.10 -6.98
CA GLY A 35 13.98 -47.04 -8.08
C GLY A 35 12.57 -46.99 -8.68
N PRO A 36 12.25 -47.86 -9.64
CA PRO A 36 11.01 -47.82 -10.41
C PRO A 36 9.76 -47.74 -9.51
N SER A 37 8.83 -46.86 -9.84
CA SER A 37 7.59 -46.64 -9.09
C SER A 37 6.40 -46.58 -10.03
N PRO A 38 5.27 -47.27 -9.75
CA PRO A 38 4.02 -47.13 -10.51
C PRO A 38 3.42 -45.74 -10.42
N ALA A 39 3.79 -44.94 -9.42
CA ALA A 39 3.40 -43.55 -9.26
C ALA A 39 4.13 -42.58 -10.17
N PHE A 40 5.09 -43.04 -10.97
CA PHE A 40 5.88 -42.23 -11.89
C PHE A 40 5.79 -42.76 -13.30
N ARG A 41 5.43 -41.90 -14.26
CA ARG A 41 5.34 -42.24 -15.68
C ARG A 41 5.97 -41.14 -16.53
N GLN A 42 6.48 -41.53 -17.69
CA GLN A 42 6.96 -40.62 -18.71
C GLN A 42 6.15 -40.87 -20.01
N PRO A 43 4.99 -40.26 -20.16
CA PRO A 43 4.08 -40.53 -21.29
C PRO A 43 4.68 -40.15 -22.63
N VAL A 44 5.52 -39.10 -22.68
CA VAL A 44 6.32 -38.70 -23.84
C VAL A 44 7.69 -38.22 -23.34
N PRO A 45 8.76 -38.27 -24.15
CA PRO A 45 10.07 -37.74 -23.75
C PRO A 45 9.97 -36.30 -23.25
N GLY A 46 10.55 -36.02 -22.08
CA GLY A 46 10.57 -34.68 -21.46
C GLY A 46 9.28 -34.27 -20.76
N THR A 47 8.25 -35.16 -20.70
CA THR A 47 7.04 -34.95 -19.90
C THR A 47 6.90 -36.04 -18.87
N PHE A 48 6.76 -35.66 -17.61
CA PHE A 48 6.67 -36.58 -16.46
C PHE A 48 5.29 -36.46 -15.81
N GLU A 49 4.76 -37.58 -15.38
CA GLU A 49 3.47 -37.69 -14.69
C GLU A 49 3.66 -38.40 -13.34
N ILE A 50 3.25 -37.74 -12.25
CA ILE A 50 3.51 -38.18 -10.89
C ILE A 50 2.16 -38.29 -10.15
N HIS A 51 1.89 -39.47 -9.60
CA HIS A 51 0.64 -39.82 -8.92
C HIS A 51 0.90 -40.05 -7.42
N GLY A 52 0.42 -39.14 -6.56
CA GLY A 52 0.57 -39.25 -5.11
C GLY A 52 1.99 -38.91 -4.60
N PRO A 53 2.21 -39.03 -3.28
CA PRO A 53 3.48 -38.63 -2.66
C PRO A 53 4.67 -39.44 -3.23
N LEU A 54 5.69 -38.74 -3.73
CA LEU A 54 6.86 -39.37 -4.30
C LEU A 54 8.12 -38.51 -4.13
N SER A 55 9.25 -39.16 -3.85
CA SER A 55 10.57 -38.56 -4.00
C SER A 55 11.14 -38.86 -5.38
N VAL A 56 11.53 -37.84 -6.10
CA VAL A 56 12.18 -37.95 -7.43
C VAL A 56 13.59 -37.39 -7.39
N LEU A 57 14.44 -37.90 -8.28
CA LEU A 57 15.79 -37.42 -8.52
C LEU A 57 15.83 -36.61 -9.80
N ALA A 58 16.20 -35.36 -9.71
CA ALA A 58 16.43 -34.46 -10.84
C ALA A 58 17.94 -34.35 -11.11
N THR A 59 18.38 -34.85 -12.26
CA THR A 59 19.80 -34.91 -12.63
C THR A 59 20.08 -33.93 -13.76
N PRO A 60 20.97 -32.93 -13.57
CA PRO A 60 21.39 -32.04 -14.63
C PRO A 60 22.18 -32.78 -15.73
N ALA A 61 21.93 -32.48 -16.98
CA ALA A 61 22.67 -33.01 -18.12
C ALA A 61 24.14 -32.58 -18.13
N GLN A 62 24.47 -31.48 -17.45
CA GLN A 62 25.81 -30.95 -17.26
C GLN A 62 26.03 -30.52 -15.81
N PRO A 63 27.27 -30.47 -15.27
CA PRO A 63 27.54 -29.95 -13.95
C PRO A 63 26.95 -28.54 -13.79
N PRO A 64 26.21 -28.26 -12.71
CA PRO A 64 25.61 -26.96 -12.49
C PRO A 64 26.70 -25.88 -12.34
N PRO A 65 26.49 -24.69 -12.90
CA PRO A 65 27.41 -23.58 -12.73
C PRO A 65 27.48 -23.11 -11.29
N LYS A 66 28.64 -22.58 -10.87
CA LYS A 66 28.81 -21.98 -9.52
C LYS A 66 28.22 -20.57 -9.45
N GLN A 67 26.94 -20.48 -9.57
CA GLN A 67 26.19 -19.21 -9.46
C GLN A 67 24.75 -19.51 -8.98
N PRO A 68 24.04 -18.52 -8.44
CA PRO A 68 22.65 -18.71 -8.00
C PRO A 68 21.75 -19.28 -9.09
N MET A 69 20.96 -20.30 -8.73
CA MET A 69 20.20 -21.13 -9.65
C MET A 69 18.68 -21.07 -9.39
N VAL A 70 17.93 -21.16 -10.48
CA VAL A 70 16.46 -21.28 -10.49
C VAL A 70 16.07 -22.65 -11.00
N LEU A 71 15.20 -23.34 -10.27
CA LEU A 71 14.46 -24.48 -10.76
C LEU A 71 13.20 -23.98 -11.46
N GLU A 72 13.08 -24.25 -12.75
CA GLU A 72 11.89 -23.88 -13.53
C GLU A 72 11.31 -25.06 -14.30
N PHE A 73 10.00 -25.06 -14.48
CA PHE A 73 9.28 -26.03 -15.28
C PHE A 73 7.86 -25.52 -15.63
N GLU A 74 7.23 -26.17 -16.57
CA GLU A 74 5.79 -26.03 -16.79
C GLU A 74 5.07 -27.20 -16.14
N TYR A 75 3.92 -26.93 -15.52
CA TYR A 75 3.12 -27.94 -14.86
C TYR A 75 1.64 -27.88 -15.25
N PHE A 76 0.99 -29.03 -15.16
CA PHE A 76 -0.45 -29.19 -15.16
C PHE A 76 -0.85 -29.97 -13.92
N CYS A 77 -1.72 -29.42 -13.05
CA CYS A 77 -2.06 -30.06 -11.77
C CYS A 77 -3.44 -29.60 -11.26
N VAL A 78 -4.45 -30.44 -11.43
CA VAL A 78 -5.77 -30.20 -10.81
C VAL A 78 -5.69 -30.56 -9.34
N GLY A 79 -5.89 -29.58 -8.44
CA GLY A 79 -5.81 -29.72 -7.00
C GLY A 79 -4.56 -29.11 -6.35
N GLY A 80 -3.46 -28.93 -7.12
CA GLY A 80 -2.22 -28.35 -6.62
C GLY A 80 -1.38 -29.31 -5.75
N VAL A 81 -0.14 -28.88 -5.44
CA VAL A 81 0.80 -29.59 -4.55
C VAL A 81 1.27 -28.65 -3.45
N PRO A 82 1.21 -29.02 -2.17
CA PRO A 82 1.77 -28.21 -1.08
C PRO A 82 3.25 -27.88 -1.28
N ALA A 83 3.77 -26.90 -0.53
CA ALA A 83 5.20 -26.59 -0.53
C ALA A 83 6.03 -27.86 -0.28
N PHE A 84 7.04 -28.07 -1.10
CA PHE A 84 7.82 -29.32 -1.18
C PHE A 84 9.30 -29.10 -0.87
N ALA A 85 10.02 -30.17 -0.56
CA ALA A 85 11.43 -30.11 -0.20
C ALA A 85 12.33 -30.48 -1.38
N VAL A 86 13.48 -29.79 -1.48
CA VAL A 86 14.57 -30.13 -2.41
C VAL A 86 15.86 -30.29 -1.61
N LEU A 87 16.57 -31.37 -1.84
CA LEU A 87 17.81 -31.71 -1.16
C LEU A 87 18.92 -31.89 -2.21
N PRO A 88 19.94 -31.02 -2.23
CA PRO A 88 21.11 -31.23 -3.08
C PRO A 88 21.98 -32.38 -2.54
N GLY A 89 22.57 -33.17 -3.44
CA GLY A 89 23.38 -34.30 -3.01
C GLY A 89 24.07 -35.07 -4.13
N PRO A 90 24.56 -36.31 -3.87
CA PRO A 90 24.75 -36.91 -2.57
C PRO A 90 25.91 -36.30 -1.77
N PRO A 91 25.90 -36.38 -0.41
CA PRO A 91 24.86 -36.92 0.44
C PRO A 91 23.65 -35.98 0.58
N TYR A 92 22.43 -36.54 0.72
CA TYR A 92 21.18 -35.78 0.89
C TYR A 92 20.96 -35.50 2.38
N GLU A 93 21.54 -34.45 2.89
CA GLU A 93 21.52 -34.09 4.30
C GLU A 93 20.31 -33.20 4.64
N ALA A 94 19.62 -33.51 5.73
CA ALA A 94 18.45 -32.72 6.17
C ALA A 94 18.79 -31.24 6.39
N ARG A 95 20.01 -30.91 6.82
CA ARG A 95 20.47 -29.51 7.01
C ARG A 95 20.59 -28.71 5.71
N THR A 96 20.69 -29.40 4.55
CA THR A 96 20.80 -28.75 3.23
C THR A 96 19.47 -28.68 2.49
N HIS A 97 18.37 -29.14 3.11
CA HIS A 97 17.06 -29.12 2.48
C HIS A 97 16.59 -27.67 2.19
N ARG A 98 15.91 -27.51 1.08
CA ARG A 98 15.26 -26.26 0.67
C ARG A 98 13.76 -26.50 0.56
N ARG A 99 12.96 -25.61 1.12
CA ARG A 99 11.50 -25.67 0.97
C ARG A 99 11.11 -24.73 -0.16
N LEU A 100 10.60 -25.30 -1.24
CA LEU A 100 10.10 -24.52 -2.38
C LEU A 100 8.60 -24.23 -2.24
N PRO A 101 8.09 -23.15 -2.86
CA PRO A 101 6.68 -22.79 -2.85
C PRO A 101 5.78 -23.90 -3.36
N ALA A 102 4.51 -23.87 -2.93
CA ALA A 102 3.48 -24.78 -3.44
C ALA A 102 3.28 -24.62 -4.94
N ILE A 103 2.92 -25.72 -5.63
CA ILE A 103 2.46 -25.70 -7.01
C ILE A 103 0.95 -25.45 -6.96
N GLY A 104 0.46 -24.40 -7.62
CA GLY A 104 -0.94 -24.03 -7.62
C GLY A 104 -1.85 -25.04 -8.36
N HIS A 105 -3.17 -24.92 -8.15
CA HIS A 105 -4.15 -25.57 -9.02
C HIS A 105 -4.06 -24.98 -10.43
N SER A 106 -4.01 -25.82 -11.45
CA SER A 106 -4.05 -25.38 -12.86
C SER A 106 -4.69 -26.43 -13.74
N GLU A 107 -5.60 -25.98 -14.59
CA GLU A 107 -6.25 -26.74 -15.65
C GLU A 107 -5.62 -26.48 -17.03
N ALA A 108 -4.48 -25.78 -17.06
CA ALA A 108 -3.67 -25.51 -18.24
C ALA A 108 -2.19 -25.61 -17.87
N TRP A 109 -1.31 -25.78 -18.86
CA TRP A 109 0.14 -25.72 -18.65
C TRP A 109 0.52 -24.34 -18.11
N SER A 110 1.05 -24.30 -16.89
CA SER A 110 1.41 -23.09 -16.16
C SER A 110 2.89 -23.09 -15.76
N PRO A 111 3.57 -21.95 -15.81
CA PRO A 111 4.97 -21.87 -15.44
C PRO A 111 5.17 -21.96 -13.92
N TYR A 112 6.22 -22.62 -13.50
CA TYR A 112 6.75 -22.61 -12.13
C TYR A 112 8.22 -22.23 -12.17
N ALA A 113 8.62 -21.32 -11.26
CA ALA A 113 10.02 -20.96 -11.07
C ALA A 113 10.28 -20.70 -9.59
N ALA A 114 11.37 -21.26 -9.06
CA ALA A 114 11.76 -21.05 -7.67
C ALA A 114 13.28 -21.01 -7.53
N GLN A 115 13.78 -20.08 -6.71
CA GLN A 115 15.20 -19.98 -6.38
C GLN A 115 15.62 -21.14 -5.47
N LEU A 116 16.74 -21.82 -5.82
CA LEU A 116 17.28 -22.93 -5.04
C LEU A 116 18.27 -22.51 -3.97
N ASP A 117 19.00 -21.44 -4.20
CA ASP A 117 20.11 -20.97 -3.36
C ASP A 117 20.00 -19.47 -3.05
N PRO A 118 19.09 -19.09 -2.17
CA PRO A 118 19.05 -17.72 -1.68
C PRO A 118 20.37 -17.37 -0.95
N PRO A 119 20.74 -16.07 -0.89
CA PRO A 119 22.03 -15.63 -0.36
C PRO A 119 22.34 -16.10 1.08
N ASP A 120 21.32 -16.27 1.90
CA ASP A 120 21.41 -16.77 3.27
C ASP A 120 21.51 -18.30 3.36
N GLN A 121 21.29 -19.01 2.25
CA GLN A 121 21.30 -20.47 2.18
C GLN A 121 21.88 -20.96 0.85
N PRO A 122 23.18 -20.76 0.58
CA PRO A 122 23.83 -21.23 -0.66
C PRO A 122 23.78 -22.75 -0.77
N LEU A 123 23.73 -23.27 -1.99
CA LEU A 123 23.85 -24.71 -2.23
C LEU A 123 25.26 -25.18 -1.85
N PRO A 124 25.41 -26.40 -1.28
CA PRO A 124 26.70 -26.93 -0.95
C PRO A 124 27.54 -27.17 -2.23
N ASP A 125 28.86 -26.98 -2.13
CA ASP A 125 29.76 -27.25 -3.23
C ASP A 125 29.73 -28.74 -3.63
N GLY A 126 29.80 -29.01 -4.93
CA GLY A 126 30.00 -30.36 -5.49
C GLY A 126 28.73 -31.24 -5.50
N TRP A 127 27.54 -30.68 -5.30
CA TRP A 127 26.30 -31.45 -5.49
C TRP A 127 26.16 -31.89 -6.97
N LYS A 128 25.55 -33.06 -7.20
CA LYS A 128 25.46 -33.67 -8.54
C LYS A 128 24.03 -33.76 -9.05
N ASN A 129 23.06 -33.82 -8.15
CA ASN A 129 21.62 -33.91 -8.45
C ASN A 129 20.79 -33.40 -7.31
N LEU A 130 19.48 -33.24 -7.54
CA LEU A 130 18.51 -32.78 -6.58
C LEU A 130 17.52 -33.89 -6.28
N ARG A 131 17.38 -34.28 -5.02
CA ARG A 131 16.23 -35.06 -4.57
C ARG A 131 15.07 -34.08 -4.30
N ILE A 132 13.92 -34.31 -4.92
CA ILE A 132 12.71 -33.51 -4.77
C ILE A 132 11.65 -34.37 -4.12
N ASP A 133 11.24 -34.00 -2.91
CA ASP A 133 10.20 -34.71 -2.14
C ASP A 133 8.84 -34.02 -2.36
N LEU A 134 8.00 -34.61 -3.17
CA LEU A 134 6.70 -34.06 -3.61
C LEU A 134 5.54 -34.65 -2.77
N PRO A 135 4.91 -33.86 -1.87
CA PRO A 135 3.78 -34.30 -1.06
C PRO A 135 2.45 -34.18 -1.84
N ILE A 136 2.36 -34.87 -2.98
CA ILE A 136 1.18 -34.81 -3.84
C ILE A 136 -0.03 -35.43 -3.13
N PRO A 137 -1.16 -34.72 -2.97
CA PRO A 137 -2.36 -35.27 -2.34
C PRO A 137 -2.91 -36.49 -3.07
N ALA A 138 -3.55 -37.40 -2.33
CA ALA A 138 -4.17 -38.57 -2.91
C ALA A 138 -5.24 -38.17 -3.96
N GLY A 139 -5.20 -38.84 -5.12
CA GLY A 139 -6.08 -38.53 -6.25
C GLY A 139 -5.64 -37.34 -7.12
N THR A 140 -4.57 -36.65 -6.73
CA THR A 140 -3.98 -35.57 -7.54
C THR A 140 -2.88 -36.13 -8.44
N VAL A 141 -2.84 -35.63 -9.68
CA VAL A 141 -1.79 -35.95 -10.65
C VAL A 141 -1.04 -34.66 -10.98
N LEU A 142 0.26 -34.70 -10.84
CA LEU A 142 1.16 -33.63 -11.27
C LEU A 142 1.81 -34.03 -12.60
N GLN A 143 1.57 -33.28 -13.66
CA GLN A 143 2.34 -33.37 -14.89
C GLN A 143 3.38 -32.25 -14.95
N VAL A 144 4.60 -32.57 -15.37
CA VAL A 144 5.74 -31.64 -15.48
C VAL A 144 6.40 -31.82 -16.83
N ARG A 145 6.75 -30.68 -17.46
CA ARG A 145 7.58 -30.66 -18.68
C ARG A 145 8.53 -29.48 -18.66
N ASN A 146 9.48 -29.44 -19.58
CA ASN A 146 10.48 -28.35 -19.70
C ASN A 146 11.20 -28.07 -18.38
N LEU A 147 11.54 -29.11 -17.63
CA LEU A 147 12.22 -28.99 -16.36
C LEU A 147 13.67 -28.60 -16.57
N ASN A 148 14.09 -27.46 -16.03
CA ASN A 148 15.41 -26.88 -16.23
C ASN A 148 16.00 -26.31 -14.92
N LEU A 149 17.33 -26.30 -14.90
CA LEU A 149 18.09 -25.42 -14.02
C LEU A 149 18.73 -24.30 -14.84
N ARG A 150 18.53 -23.08 -14.42
CA ARG A 150 19.17 -21.93 -15.06
C ARG A 150 19.71 -20.93 -14.03
N PRO A 151 20.67 -20.08 -14.44
CA PRO A 151 21.05 -18.94 -13.62
C PRO A 151 19.84 -18.01 -13.33
N ILE A 152 19.93 -17.31 -12.20
CA ILE A 152 19.00 -16.21 -11.90
C ILE A 152 19.20 -15.09 -12.92
N HIS A 153 18.11 -14.62 -13.52
CA HIS A 153 18.17 -13.41 -14.33
C HIS A 153 18.24 -12.17 -13.43
N PRO A 154 18.94 -11.10 -13.86
CA PRO A 154 18.94 -9.85 -13.11
C PRO A 154 17.52 -9.39 -12.82
N GLY A 155 17.21 -9.25 -11.52
CA GLY A 155 15.90 -8.83 -11.06
C GLY A 155 14.90 -9.93 -10.69
N GLU A 156 15.25 -11.22 -10.85
CA GLU A 156 14.45 -12.34 -10.32
C GLU A 156 14.73 -12.58 -8.82
N PHE A 157 13.71 -13.05 -8.09
CA PHE A 157 13.80 -13.51 -6.68
C PHE A 157 14.56 -12.56 -5.73
N GLY A 158 14.40 -11.27 -5.91
CA GLY A 158 15.04 -10.28 -5.02
C GLY A 158 16.55 -10.08 -5.26
N THR A 159 17.13 -10.62 -6.34
CA THR A 159 18.53 -10.34 -6.75
C THR A 159 18.69 -8.95 -7.39
N LYS A 160 17.60 -8.17 -7.52
CA LYS A 160 17.72 -6.76 -7.86
C LYS A 160 18.58 -6.07 -6.79
N PRO A 161 19.53 -5.22 -7.19
CA PRO A 161 20.09 -4.28 -6.24
C PRO A 161 18.92 -3.52 -5.61
N SER A 162 18.98 -3.35 -4.29
CA SER A 162 17.97 -2.59 -3.55
C SER A 162 17.72 -1.26 -4.25
N ALA A 163 16.47 -0.86 -4.39
CA ALA A 163 16.16 0.44 -4.97
C ALA A 163 16.90 1.52 -4.19
N PRO A 164 17.47 2.52 -4.87
CA PRO A 164 18.13 3.61 -4.18
C PRO A 164 17.18 4.24 -3.15
N ALA A 165 17.67 4.46 -1.95
CA ALA A 165 16.94 5.12 -0.86
C ALA A 165 17.85 6.09 -0.15
N THR A 166 17.29 7.23 0.30
CA THR A 166 18.01 8.18 1.15
C THR A 166 18.47 7.49 2.43
N SER A 167 19.72 7.69 2.83
CA SER A 167 20.26 7.05 4.04
C SER A 167 19.54 7.54 5.30
N LYS A 168 19.36 6.63 6.28
CA LYS A 168 18.74 6.95 7.57
C LYS A 168 19.44 8.11 8.28
N GLU A 169 20.76 8.09 8.26
CA GLU A 169 21.61 9.08 8.90
C GLU A 169 21.40 10.47 8.30
N PHE A 170 21.32 10.55 6.97
CA PHE A 170 21.01 11.79 6.28
C PHE A 170 19.60 12.29 6.62
N ILE A 171 18.59 11.42 6.58
CA ILE A 171 17.20 11.79 6.92
C ILE A 171 17.12 12.38 8.32
N LEU A 172 17.71 11.71 9.32
CA LEU A 172 17.66 12.19 10.69
C LEU A 172 18.37 13.53 10.87
N ALA A 173 19.57 13.69 10.29
CA ALA A 173 20.31 14.95 10.30
C ALA A 173 19.55 16.07 9.59
N TYR A 174 18.90 15.76 8.46
CA TYR A 174 18.07 16.70 7.74
C TYR A 174 16.86 17.17 8.56
N LEU A 175 16.12 16.25 9.19
CA LEU A 175 14.93 16.57 9.99
C LEU A 175 15.27 17.33 11.30
N ASP A 176 16.46 17.13 11.86
CA ASP A 176 16.95 17.84 13.06
C ASP A 176 17.66 19.15 12.70
N GLY A 177 17.96 19.37 11.43
CA GLY A 177 18.68 20.51 10.91
C GLY A 177 17.96 21.84 11.16
N LYS A 178 18.74 22.88 11.37
CA LYS A 178 18.28 24.29 11.47
C LYS A 178 18.94 25.08 10.35
N PRO A 179 18.40 25.04 9.14
CA PRO A 179 19.00 25.71 7.99
C PRO A 179 18.98 27.24 8.15
N LYS A 180 19.96 27.91 7.53
CA LYS A 180 20.09 29.38 7.52
C LYS A 180 19.15 30.08 6.58
N ALA A 181 18.49 29.32 5.70
CA ALA A 181 17.55 29.83 4.72
C ALA A 181 16.25 29.01 4.78
N ARG A 182 15.14 29.64 4.41
CA ARG A 182 13.85 28.97 4.36
C ARG A 182 13.05 29.42 3.14
N ILE A 183 12.31 28.48 2.58
CA ILE A 183 11.24 28.77 1.64
C ILE A 183 9.95 28.93 2.45
N ASP A 184 9.33 30.09 2.40
CA ASP A 184 8.11 30.38 3.16
C ASP A 184 6.87 29.87 2.43
N HIS A 185 6.80 30.06 1.09
CA HIS A 185 5.68 29.63 0.25
C HIS A 185 6.11 29.12 -1.11
N VAL A 186 5.42 28.10 -1.58
CA VAL A 186 5.44 27.62 -2.97
C VAL A 186 4.00 27.58 -3.47
N ARG A 187 3.69 28.36 -4.50
CA ARG A 187 2.38 28.40 -5.14
C ARG A 187 2.47 27.91 -6.58
N VAL A 188 1.66 26.90 -6.92
CA VAL A 188 1.53 26.38 -8.28
C VAL A 188 0.24 26.93 -8.88
N THR A 189 0.36 27.79 -9.87
CA THR A 189 -0.76 28.33 -10.65
C THR A 189 -1.08 27.45 -11.86
N ALA A 190 -1.93 27.89 -12.76
CA ALA A 190 -2.19 27.18 -14.02
C ALA A 190 -0.94 27.11 -14.93
N SER A 191 -0.09 28.15 -14.93
CA SER A 191 1.06 28.30 -15.85
C SER A 191 2.41 28.45 -15.16
N GLU A 192 2.45 28.73 -13.86
CA GLU A 192 3.67 29.13 -13.15
C GLU A 192 3.82 28.44 -11.81
N VAL A 193 5.06 28.36 -11.34
CA VAL A 193 5.44 28.07 -9.95
C VAL A 193 6.10 29.32 -9.37
N ILE A 194 5.57 29.80 -8.25
CA ILE A 194 6.07 30.96 -7.54
C ILE A 194 6.65 30.50 -6.23
N VAL A 195 7.96 30.71 -6.04
CA VAL A 195 8.70 30.32 -4.82
C VAL A 195 9.13 31.61 -4.10
N SER A 196 8.78 31.74 -2.83
CA SER A 196 9.20 32.89 -2.01
C SER A 196 9.76 32.41 -0.67
N GLY A 197 10.69 33.20 -0.12
CA GLY A 197 11.36 32.83 1.11
C GLY A 197 12.37 33.87 1.56
N ARG A 198 13.26 33.45 2.47
CA ARG A 198 14.25 34.31 3.09
C ARG A 198 15.58 33.59 3.33
N ILE A 199 16.67 34.33 3.18
CA ILE A 199 18.03 33.91 3.55
C ILE A 199 18.52 34.83 4.66
N ASP A 200 18.83 34.25 5.81
CA ASP A 200 19.33 34.96 7.00
C ASP A 200 20.87 34.92 7.04
N GLY A 201 21.53 36.05 7.34
CA GLY A 201 22.99 36.14 7.50
C GLY A 201 23.77 36.63 6.28
N PRO A 202 25.10 36.38 6.21
CA PRO A 202 25.96 36.82 5.11
C PRO A 202 25.50 36.26 3.78
N ARG A 203 25.56 37.11 2.73
CA ARG A 203 25.01 36.77 1.41
C ARG A 203 26.07 36.12 0.53
N GLU A 204 25.98 34.82 0.40
CA GLU A 204 26.65 34.08 -0.67
C GLU A 204 25.72 34.03 -1.90
N PRO A 205 26.27 33.88 -3.11
CA PRO A 205 25.46 33.61 -4.29
C PRO A 205 24.57 32.40 -4.05
N ALA A 206 23.27 32.60 -4.21
CA ALA A 206 22.25 31.57 -3.95
C ALA A 206 21.32 31.37 -5.16
N ALA A 207 20.73 30.20 -5.23
CA ALA A 207 19.78 29.83 -6.27
C ALA A 207 18.64 28.98 -5.70
N ILE A 208 17.53 28.91 -6.41
CA ILE A 208 16.51 27.88 -6.21
C ILE A 208 16.85 26.68 -7.08
N ALA A 209 16.87 25.52 -6.46
CA ALA A 209 17.00 24.23 -7.15
C ALA A 209 15.68 23.47 -7.16
N GLU A 210 15.32 22.92 -8.31
CA GLU A 210 14.24 21.96 -8.46
C GLU A 210 14.74 20.56 -8.11
N VAL A 211 14.00 19.85 -7.28
CA VAL A 211 14.25 18.45 -6.90
C VAL A 211 13.00 17.65 -7.24
N PRO A 212 12.97 16.89 -8.34
CA PRO A 212 11.88 15.98 -8.66
C PRO A 212 11.59 15.00 -7.53
N ILE A 213 10.34 14.56 -7.41
CA ILE A 213 9.89 13.79 -6.24
C ILE A 213 10.57 12.44 -6.08
N GLU A 214 10.97 11.80 -7.17
CA GLU A 214 11.70 10.52 -7.15
C GLU A 214 13.17 10.65 -6.74
N ARG A 215 13.74 11.85 -6.76
CA ARG A 215 15.15 12.06 -6.40
C ARG A 215 15.39 11.85 -4.92
N LEU A 216 16.51 11.21 -4.60
CA LEU A 216 16.96 11.02 -3.22
C LEU A 216 17.43 12.35 -2.62
N MET A 217 17.23 12.51 -1.31
CA MET A 217 17.62 13.73 -0.61
C MET A 217 19.14 13.87 -0.46
N ASP A 218 19.89 12.78 -0.44
CA ASP A 218 21.35 12.71 -0.31
C ASP A 218 22.08 12.52 -1.66
N ASP A 219 21.35 12.41 -2.78
CA ASP A 219 21.95 12.36 -4.11
C ASP A 219 22.54 13.73 -4.49
N PRO A 220 23.86 13.84 -4.76
CA PRO A 220 24.45 15.08 -5.24
C PRO A 220 23.84 15.60 -6.55
N ALA A 221 23.35 14.70 -7.40
CA ALA A 221 22.75 15.01 -8.70
C ALA A 221 21.23 15.28 -8.61
N ARG A 222 20.66 15.46 -7.41
CA ARG A 222 19.21 15.67 -7.22
C ARG A 222 18.69 17.00 -7.81
N PHE A 223 19.55 17.99 -7.97
CA PHE A 223 19.18 19.30 -8.49
C PHE A 223 19.12 19.27 -10.03
N GLU A 224 17.91 19.29 -10.58
CA GLU A 224 17.73 19.22 -12.04
C GLU A 224 17.74 20.58 -12.73
N THR A 225 17.15 21.62 -12.11
CA THR A 225 17.28 23.00 -12.55
C THR A 225 17.79 23.86 -11.41
N ILE A 226 18.59 24.88 -11.75
CA ILE A 226 19.18 25.80 -10.79
C ILE A 226 18.96 27.20 -11.33
N ASP A 227 18.10 27.96 -10.69
CA ASP A 227 17.69 29.30 -11.10
C ASP A 227 18.23 30.32 -10.09
N PRO A 228 19.10 31.29 -10.51
CA PRO A 228 19.71 32.30 -9.64
C PRO A 228 18.67 33.13 -8.89
N LEU A 229 18.95 33.45 -7.61
CA LEU A 229 18.09 34.29 -6.79
C LEU A 229 18.55 35.76 -6.81
N THR A 230 17.60 36.67 -6.99
CA THR A 230 17.75 38.07 -6.61
C THR A 230 17.18 38.25 -5.20
N ILE A 231 18.06 38.64 -4.26
CA ILE A 231 17.73 38.75 -2.83
C ILE A 231 17.69 40.24 -2.49
N ASP A 232 16.60 40.71 -1.91
CA ASP A 232 16.44 42.08 -1.48
C ASP A 232 17.28 42.45 -0.24
N PRO A 233 17.38 43.74 0.16
CA PRO A 233 18.12 44.14 1.37
C PRO A 233 17.66 43.51 2.66
N SER A 234 16.40 43.04 2.75
CA SER A 234 15.86 42.34 3.95
C SER A 234 16.19 40.85 4.00
N GLY A 235 16.79 40.30 2.94
CA GLY A 235 17.03 38.85 2.79
C GLY A 235 15.89 38.10 2.10
N ALA A 236 14.80 38.76 1.75
CA ALA A 236 13.67 38.12 1.10
C ALA A 236 13.90 37.95 -0.42
N PHE A 237 13.23 36.95 -0.98
CA PHE A 237 13.22 36.72 -2.43
C PHE A 237 11.85 36.21 -2.90
N THR A 238 11.56 36.41 -4.17
CA THR A 238 10.47 35.78 -4.91
C THR A 238 10.98 35.42 -6.29
N LEU A 239 10.74 34.16 -6.70
CA LEU A 239 11.11 33.67 -8.03
C LEU A 239 9.88 33.05 -8.69
N THR A 240 9.66 33.41 -9.96
CA THR A 240 8.56 32.83 -10.78
C THR A 240 9.16 32.03 -11.91
N LEU A 241 8.69 30.79 -12.05
CA LEU A 241 9.16 29.81 -13.02
C LEU A 241 7.98 29.25 -13.82
N PRO A 242 8.16 28.79 -15.06
CA PRO A 242 7.11 28.06 -15.78
C PRO A 242 6.71 26.77 -15.04
N ARG A 243 5.41 26.48 -14.94
CA ARG A 243 4.90 25.24 -14.35
C ARG A 243 5.33 24.00 -15.14
N ILE A 244 5.23 24.10 -16.47
CA ILE A 244 5.61 23.03 -17.38
C ILE A 244 6.97 23.33 -17.97
N ARG A 245 7.89 22.39 -17.92
CA ARG A 245 9.17 22.46 -18.63
C ARG A 245 9.43 21.20 -19.45
N ASP A 246 10.35 21.26 -20.37
CA ASP A 246 10.88 20.06 -21.00
C ASP A 246 11.78 19.27 -20.03
N ARG A 247 11.62 17.97 -20.01
CA ARG A 247 12.47 17.02 -19.28
C ARG A 247 12.74 15.82 -20.16
N GLY A 248 13.85 15.87 -20.89
CA GLY A 248 14.23 14.79 -21.79
C GLY A 248 13.26 14.57 -22.96
N GLY A 249 12.71 15.63 -23.52
CA GLY A 249 11.74 15.60 -24.62
C GLY A 249 10.29 15.38 -24.22
N LEU A 250 9.99 15.33 -22.92
CA LEU A 250 8.63 15.21 -22.39
C LEU A 250 8.24 16.41 -21.53
N PRO A 251 6.99 16.86 -21.57
CA PRO A 251 6.51 17.90 -20.67
C PRO A 251 6.51 17.38 -19.22
N HIS A 252 7.23 18.09 -18.36
CA HIS A 252 7.29 17.82 -16.92
C HIS A 252 6.49 18.86 -16.17
N ASP A 253 5.43 18.45 -15.47
CA ASP A 253 4.64 19.33 -14.59
C ASP A 253 5.34 19.40 -13.21
N ARG A 254 5.82 20.59 -12.87
CA ARG A 254 6.51 20.89 -11.62
C ARG A 254 5.61 20.88 -10.38
N LEU A 255 4.35 20.49 -10.50
CA LEU A 255 3.41 20.29 -9.39
C LEU A 255 3.99 19.37 -8.30
N LEU A 256 4.68 18.28 -8.72
CA LEU A 256 5.23 17.28 -7.81
C LEU A 256 6.69 17.57 -7.39
N SER A 257 7.28 18.66 -7.89
CA SER A 257 8.65 19.03 -7.55
C SER A 257 8.76 19.59 -6.14
N ARG A 258 9.90 19.31 -5.49
CA ARG A 258 10.35 19.98 -4.28
C ARG A 258 11.30 21.11 -4.65
N TRP A 259 11.32 22.17 -3.86
CA TRP A 259 12.16 23.34 -4.08
C TRP A 259 13.14 23.50 -2.93
N GLN A 260 14.40 23.81 -3.21
CA GLN A 260 15.44 23.94 -2.21
C GLN A 260 16.33 25.14 -2.51
N ILE A 261 16.68 25.93 -1.49
CA ILE A 261 17.68 27.01 -1.62
C ILE A 261 19.05 26.36 -1.53
N ILE A 262 19.91 26.69 -2.48
CA ILE A 262 21.28 26.20 -2.55
C ILE A 262 22.28 27.39 -2.64
N THR A 263 23.52 27.18 -2.19
CA THR A 263 24.64 28.08 -2.52
C THR A 263 25.32 27.65 -3.80
N THR A 264 25.79 28.60 -4.59
CA THR A 264 26.49 28.36 -5.87
C THR A 264 27.93 28.88 -5.86
N GLY A 265 28.39 29.50 -4.77
CA GLY A 265 29.73 30.09 -4.64
C GLY A 265 30.85 29.10 -4.34
N GLY A 266 30.57 27.82 -4.08
CA GLY A 266 31.53 26.77 -3.75
C GLY A 266 31.91 25.86 -4.93
N LYS A 267 32.72 24.83 -4.65
CA LYS A 267 33.11 23.82 -5.68
C LYS A 267 31.92 23.01 -6.20
N SER A 268 30.87 22.86 -5.39
CA SER A 268 29.62 22.17 -5.75
C SER A 268 28.45 22.85 -5.06
N PRO A 269 27.26 22.89 -5.70
CA PRO A 269 26.04 23.37 -5.07
C PRO A 269 25.71 22.57 -3.82
N HIS A 270 25.34 23.23 -2.72
CA HIS A 270 24.86 22.55 -1.54
C HIS A 270 23.62 23.26 -0.94
N ALA A 271 22.74 22.47 -0.38
CA ALA A 271 21.48 22.96 0.19
C ALA A 271 21.73 23.75 1.49
N ILE A 272 21.06 24.89 1.61
CA ILE A 272 21.06 25.73 2.80
C ILE A 272 19.66 25.90 3.40
N SER A 273 18.64 25.26 2.80
CA SER A 273 17.27 25.18 3.33
C SER A 273 16.80 23.73 3.35
N HIS A 274 15.72 23.45 4.08
CA HIS A 274 14.90 22.26 3.80
C HIS A 274 14.29 22.39 2.42
N SER A 275 13.89 21.26 1.84
CA SER A 275 13.03 21.23 0.65
C SER A 275 11.62 21.72 1.00
N ARG A 276 10.86 22.20 0.01
CA ARG A 276 9.46 22.55 0.20
C ARG A 276 8.61 22.11 -0.98
N TYR A 277 7.49 21.45 -0.70
CA TYR A 277 6.43 21.18 -1.66
C TYR A 277 5.51 22.39 -1.83
N ALA A 278 4.61 22.34 -2.82
CA ALA A 278 3.64 23.40 -3.01
C ALA A 278 2.64 23.46 -1.83
N ASP A 279 2.51 24.66 -1.26
CA ASP A 279 1.52 24.99 -0.23
C ASP A 279 0.16 25.29 -0.85
N GLU A 280 0.16 25.95 -2.02
CA GLU A 280 -1.02 26.36 -2.76
C GLU A 280 -1.00 25.76 -4.17
N VAL A 281 -2.15 25.21 -4.58
CA VAL A 281 -2.31 24.62 -5.92
C VAL A 281 -3.57 25.19 -6.55
N ALA A 282 -3.43 25.67 -7.80
CA ALA A 282 -4.56 26.20 -8.57
C ALA A 282 -5.54 25.05 -8.91
N HIS A 283 -6.82 25.32 -8.72
CA HIS A 283 -7.88 24.39 -9.08
C HIS A 283 -8.05 24.32 -10.61
N ARG A 284 -8.24 23.13 -11.14
CA ARG A 284 -8.45 22.88 -12.58
C ARG A 284 -9.90 23.09 -13.02
N SER A 285 -10.85 22.95 -12.11
CA SER A 285 -12.29 23.05 -12.39
C SER A 285 -13.05 23.56 -11.17
N PRO A 286 -14.34 23.91 -11.28
CA PRO A 286 -15.18 24.07 -10.10
C PRO A 286 -15.09 22.81 -9.26
N HIS A 287 -14.88 22.97 -7.95
CA HIS A 287 -14.78 21.87 -7.00
C HIS A 287 -16.13 21.62 -6.29
N PRO A 288 -16.38 20.41 -5.82
CA PRO A 288 -17.57 20.11 -5.04
C PRO A 288 -17.50 20.82 -3.66
N PRO A 289 -18.65 21.09 -3.00
CA PRO A 289 -18.65 21.67 -1.67
C PRO A 289 -18.04 20.71 -0.64
N ALA A 290 -17.40 21.26 0.40
CA ALA A 290 -16.93 20.50 1.53
C ALA A 290 -18.06 19.66 2.15
N MET A 291 -17.77 18.42 2.49
CA MET A 291 -18.73 17.54 3.16
C MET A 291 -18.06 16.79 4.31
N LYS A 292 -18.78 16.71 5.43
CA LYS A 292 -18.39 15.92 6.60
C LYS A 292 -19.41 14.83 6.87
N PRO A 293 -19.03 13.73 7.53
CA PRO A 293 -19.98 12.72 7.98
C PRO A 293 -21.07 13.36 8.87
N ALA A 294 -22.33 13.03 8.61
CA ALA A 294 -23.47 13.58 9.39
C ALA A 294 -23.53 13.03 10.83
N ASN A 295 -22.89 11.88 11.06
CA ASN A 295 -22.75 11.21 12.35
C ASN A 295 -21.50 10.33 12.35
N LYS A 296 -21.21 9.65 13.46
CA LYS A 296 -20.00 8.81 13.56
C LYS A 296 -20.13 7.39 12.98
N LYS A 297 -21.27 7.04 12.39
CA LYS A 297 -21.51 5.68 11.87
C LYS A 297 -20.94 5.53 10.46
N GLY A 298 -19.96 4.67 10.31
CA GLY A 298 -19.35 4.29 9.03
C GLY A 298 -19.41 2.79 8.79
N LEU A 299 -19.30 2.37 7.53
CA LEU A 299 -19.30 0.96 7.14
C LEU A 299 -18.11 0.65 6.23
N GLY A 300 -17.30 -0.35 6.62
CA GLY A 300 -16.26 -0.94 5.81
C GLY A 300 -16.74 -2.15 5.01
N GLY A 301 -16.06 -2.46 3.92
CA GLY A 301 -16.42 -3.61 3.06
C GLY A 301 -17.73 -3.46 2.29
N TRP A 302 -18.30 -2.27 2.24
CA TRP A 302 -19.53 -1.98 1.51
C TRP A 302 -19.30 -1.81 0.02
N SER A 303 -20.27 -2.25 -0.78
CA SER A 303 -20.35 -1.92 -2.20
C SER A 303 -21.82 -1.95 -2.66
N ALA A 304 -22.13 -1.21 -3.72
CA ALA A 304 -23.48 -1.19 -4.32
C ALA A 304 -23.76 -2.39 -5.24
N ARG A 305 -22.94 -3.42 -5.22
CA ARG A 305 -23.10 -4.62 -6.05
C ARG A 305 -24.26 -5.48 -5.57
N ARG A 306 -24.96 -6.13 -6.50
CA ARG A 306 -25.88 -7.20 -6.12
C ARG A 306 -25.10 -8.39 -5.60
N LEU A 307 -25.48 -8.88 -4.43
CA LEU A 307 -24.88 -10.08 -3.87
C LEU A 307 -25.61 -11.33 -4.40
N PRO A 308 -24.88 -12.42 -4.72
CA PRO A 308 -25.50 -13.67 -5.13
C PRO A 308 -26.50 -14.17 -4.07
N GLY A 309 -27.68 -14.62 -4.51
CA GLY A 309 -28.72 -15.16 -3.61
C GLY A 309 -29.55 -14.13 -2.86
N SER A 310 -29.30 -12.82 -2.98
CA SER A 310 -30.20 -11.79 -2.45
C SER A 310 -31.33 -11.51 -3.45
N ALA A 311 -32.56 -11.38 -2.97
CA ALA A 311 -33.74 -11.02 -3.78
C ALA A 311 -33.72 -9.53 -4.18
N GLY A 312 -32.57 -8.96 -4.48
CA GLY A 312 -32.40 -7.57 -4.82
C GLY A 312 -31.02 -7.05 -4.46
N LYS A 313 -30.84 -5.73 -4.50
CA LYS A 313 -29.64 -5.04 -4.07
C LYS A 313 -29.62 -5.00 -2.53
N LEU A 314 -28.67 -5.67 -1.92
CA LEU A 314 -28.42 -5.53 -0.49
C LEU A 314 -27.59 -4.26 -0.28
N ASP A 315 -28.25 -3.24 0.27
CA ASP A 315 -27.65 -1.92 0.51
C ASP A 315 -28.27 -1.34 1.78
N GLU A 316 -27.59 -1.37 2.86
CA GLU A 316 -28.12 -0.98 4.17
C GLU A 316 -27.69 0.40 4.64
N LEU A 317 -27.20 1.26 3.75
CA LEU A 317 -26.74 2.60 4.13
C LEU A 317 -27.82 3.39 4.85
N ASP A 318 -29.04 3.41 4.30
CA ASP A 318 -30.20 4.12 4.91
C ASP A 318 -30.68 3.40 6.18
N GLU A 319 -30.86 2.09 6.12
CA GLU A 319 -31.43 1.32 7.25
C GLU A 319 -30.52 1.38 8.49
N LEU A 320 -29.20 1.39 8.31
CA LEU A 320 -28.22 1.49 9.39
C LEU A 320 -27.89 2.93 9.77
N GLY A 321 -28.34 3.93 8.99
CA GLY A 321 -28.03 5.35 9.21
C GLY A 321 -26.54 5.66 9.00
N ILE A 322 -25.94 5.09 7.95
CA ILE A 322 -24.52 5.23 7.63
C ILE A 322 -24.24 6.61 7.05
N SER A 323 -23.25 7.30 7.56
CA SER A 323 -22.81 8.60 7.07
C SER A 323 -21.45 8.57 6.33
N ALA A 324 -20.71 7.46 6.44
CA ALA A 324 -19.45 7.28 5.74
C ALA A 324 -19.19 5.81 5.37
N VAL A 325 -18.42 5.58 4.30
CA VAL A 325 -17.97 4.25 3.91
C VAL A 325 -16.49 4.25 3.56
N THR A 326 -15.81 3.10 3.79
CA THR A 326 -14.50 2.84 3.18
C THR A 326 -14.65 1.90 1.99
N VAL A 327 -13.87 2.17 0.93
CA VAL A 327 -13.85 1.35 -0.30
C VAL A 327 -12.41 1.05 -0.68
N ASN A 328 -12.07 -0.23 -0.80
CA ASN A 328 -10.74 -0.67 -1.24
C ASN A 328 -10.62 -0.56 -2.77
N ILE A 329 -9.56 0.09 -3.24
CA ILE A 329 -9.25 0.24 -4.67
C ILE A 329 -7.90 -0.40 -4.96
N MET A 330 -7.89 -1.50 -5.71
CA MET A 330 -6.68 -2.05 -6.31
C MET A 330 -6.27 -1.19 -7.50
N ILE A 331 -5.44 -0.17 -7.27
CA ILE A 331 -5.24 0.93 -8.23
C ILE A 331 -4.65 0.50 -9.58
N HIS A 332 -3.85 -0.58 -9.64
CA HIS A 332 -3.32 -1.12 -10.89
C HIS A 332 -4.42 -1.60 -11.84
N SER A 333 -5.56 -2.04 -11.30
CA SER A 333 -6.67 -2.54 -12.11
C SER A 333 -7.39 -1.45 -12.91
N LEU A 334 -7.20 -0.18 -12.58
CA LEU A 334 -7.87 0.96 -13.21
C LEU A 334 -7.29 1.32 -14.57
N VAL A 335 -6.07 0.87 -14.88
CA VAL A 335 -5.35 1.27 -16.10
C VAL A 335 -4.73 0.07 -16.82
N SER A 336 -4.38 0.30 -18.09
CA SER A 336 -3.57 -0.57 -18.92
C SER A 336 -2.46 0.23 -19.59
N LEU A 337 -1.31 -0.42 -19.86
CA LEU A 337 -0.20 0.19 -20.63
C LEU A 337 -0.47 0.22 -22.15
N LYS A 338 -1.41 -0.57 -22.60
CA LYS A 338 -1.77 -0.69 -24.03
C LYS A 338 -3.27 -0.43 -24.24
N PRO A 339 -3.67 0.09 -25.40
CA PRO A 339 -5.08 0.21 -25.74
C PRO A 339 -5.73 -1.19 -25.80
N GLY A 340 -6.99 -1.26 -25.43
CA GLY A 340 -7.80 -2.47 -25.44
C GLY A 340 -9.28 -2.17 -25.53
N PRO A 341 -10.14 -3.20 -25.56
CA PRO A 341 -11.59 -3.01 -25.48
C PRO A 341 -11.94 -2.25 -24.20
N ASN A 342 -12.88 -1.31 -24.29
CA ASN A 342 -13.35 -0.51 -23.15
C ASN A 342 -12.25 0.29 -22.41
N THR A 343 -11.22 0.73 -23.14
CA THR A 343 -10.20 1.61 -22.59
C THR A 343 -10.25 3.00 -23.22
N THR A 344 -10.00 4.04 -22.41
CA THR A 344 -9.90 5.45 -22.82
C THR A 344 -8.48 5.95 -22.61
N PRO A 345 -7.81 6.59 -23.57
CA PRO A 345 -6.48 7.13 -23.38
C PRO A 345 -6.49 8.26 -22.35
N ILE A 346 -5.52 8.24 -21.45
CA ILE A 346 -5.23 9.30 -20.48
C ILE A 346 -3.79 9.74 -20.64
N THR A 347 -3.54 11.04 -20.57
CA THR A 347 -2.20 11.60 -20.71
C THR A 347 -1.74 12.25 -19.41
N TRP A 348 -0.55 11.87 -18.96
CA TRP A 348 0.10 12.43 -17.80
C TRP A 348 1.59 12.70 -18.09
N GLN A 349 2.03 13.94 -17.95
CA GLN A 349 3.42 14.35 -18.21
C GLN A 349 3.96 13.84 -19.57
N GLY A 350 3.16 14.01 -20.63
CA GLY A 350 3.52 13.59 -21.99
C GLY A 350 3.48 12.08 -22.27
N ARG A 351 3.15 11.26 -21.30
CA ARG A 351 2.99 9.82 -21.45
C ARG A 351 1.52 9.43 -21.56
N THR A 352 1.20 8.44 -22.40
CA THR A 352 -0.16 7.95 -22.59
C THR A 352 -0.33 6.59 -21.93
N PHE A 353 -1.36 6.47 -21.11
CA PHE A 353 -1.86 5.25 -20.51
C PHE A 353 -3.33 5.07 -20.86
N HIS A 354 -3.97 3.99 -20.48
CA HIS A 354 -5.33 3.68 -20.88
C HIS A 354 -6.20 3.34 -19.67
N ALA A 355 -7.17 4.19 -19.36
CA ALA A 355 -8.15 3.98 -18.30
C ALA A 355 -9.10 2.83 -18.66
N ARG A 356 -9.37 1.90 -17.77
CA ARG A 356 -10.27 0.76 -17.95
C ARG A 356 -11.69 1.11 -17.51
N GLU A 357 -12.53 1.49 -18.45
CA GLU A 357 -13.88 2.00 -18.17
C GLU A 357 -14.80 0.95 -17.54
N ASP A 358 -14.61 -0.33 -17.85
CA ASP A 358 -15.36 -1.44 -17.24
C ASP A 358 -15.10 -1.56 -15.73
N VAL A 359 -13.85 -1.38 -15.31
CA VAL A 359 -13.46 -1.39 -13.89
C VAL A 359 -13.93 -0.14 -13.19
N LEU A 360 -13.70 1.03 -13.82
CA LEU A 360 -14.12 2.34 -13.27
C LEU A 360 -15.62 2.40 -13.05
N ALA A 361 -16.44 1.91 -14.01
CA ALA A 361 -17.90 1.88 -13.89
C ALA A 361 -18.39 1.07 -12.66
N GLY A 362 -17.64 0.05 -12.25
CA GLY A 362 -17.95 -0.72 -11.04
C GLY A 362 -17.83 0.13 -9.76
N PHE A 363 -16.82 0.99 -9.70
CA PHE A 363 -16.63 1.95 -8.59
C PHE A 363 -17.62 3.11 -8.69
N ASP A 364 -17.81 3.69 -9.89
CA ASP A 364 -18.77 4.77 -10.13
C ASP A 364 -20.16 4.44 -9.57
N ASN A 365 -20.65 3.23 -9.84
CA ASN A 365 -21.94 2.80 -9.32
C ASN A 365 -22.01 2.86 -7.78
N SER A 366 -20.97 2.42 -7.09
CA SER A 366 -20.92 2.49 -5.63
C SER A 366 -20.85 3.94 -5.14
N PHE A 367 -20.02 4.77 -5.75
CA PHE A 367 -19.86 6.16 -5.36
C PHE A 367 -21.09 7.01 -5.66
N LEU A 368 -21.83 6.72 -6.76
CA LEU A 368 -23.11 7.35 -7.04
C LEU A 368 -24.18 6.99 -6.00
N GLU A 369 -24.24 5.73 -5.58
CA GLU A 369 -25.17 5.31 -4.52
C GLU A 369 -24.86 5.96 -3.17
N ALA A 370 -23.58 6.12 -2.83
CA ALA A 370 -23.15 6.87 -1.65
C ALA A 370 -23.50 8.36 -1.77
N ALA A 371 -23.21 8.98 -2.91
CA ALA A 371 -23.47 10.40 -3.15
C ALA A 371 -24.97 10.76 -3.07
N ARG A 372 -25.87 9.90 -3.58
CA ARG A 372 -27.32 10.06 -3.49
C ARG A 372 -27.83 10.16 -2.05
N ARG A 373 -27.07 9.64 -1.08
CA ARG A 373 -27.41 9.60 0.35
C ARG A 373 -26.57 10.55 1.19
N ASN A 374 -25.75 11.39 0.57
CA ASN A 374 -24.79 12.25 1.25
C ASN A 374 -23.84 11.46 2.16
N VAL A 375 -23.39 10.29 1.73
CA VAL A 375 -22.44 9.42 2.43
C VAL A 375 -21.03 9.79 2.03
N VAL A 376 -20.16 10.07 2.99
CA VAL A 376 -18.74 10.36 2.77
C VAL A 376 -18.01 9.08 2.37
N VAL A 377 -17.25 9.12 1.29
CA VAL A 377 -16.44 8.00 0.81
C VAL A 377 -14.97 8.27 1.08
N SER A 378 -14.31 7.35 1.79
CA SER A 378 -12.85 7.29 1.94
C SER A 378 -12.32 6.08 1.17
N ALA A 379 -11.48 6.32 0.16
CA ALA A 379 -10.90 5.25 -0.66
C ALA A 379 -9.57 4.78 -0.07
N ILE A 380 -9.45 3.47 0.20
CA ILE A 380 -8.20 2.82 0.61
C ILE A 380 -7.46 2.39 -0.65
N LEU A 381 -6.30 2.99 -0.91
CA LEU A 381 -5.51 2.74 -2.12
C LEU A 381 -4.55 1.59 -1.91
N LEU A 382 -4.78 0.49 -2.59
CA LEU A 382 -3.99 -0.73 -2.51
C LEU A 382 -3.13 -0.91 -3.76
N VAL A 383 -1.85 -1.13 -3.56
CA VAL A 383 -0.88 -1.45 -4.62
C VAL A 383 -0.57 -2.93 -4.56
N ALA A 384 -0.87 -3.66 -5.65
CA ALA A 384 -0.53 -5.07 -5.70
C ALA A 384 0.99 -5.28 -5.57
N ASN A 385 1.38 -6.41 -4.99
CA ASN A 385 2.78 -6.70 -4.75
C ASN A 385 3.46 -7.22 -6.03
N PRO A 386 4.46 -6.52 -6.59
CA PRO A 386 5.15 -6.93 -7.83
C PRO A 386 5.90 -8.26 -7.69
N ALA A 387 6.25 -8.68 -6.48
CA ALA A 387 6.89 -9.97 -6.24
C ALA A 387 5.91 -11.16 -6.26
N ARG A 388 4.59 -10.91 -6.43
CA ARG A 388 3.54 -11.96 -6.40
C ARG A 388 2.91 -12.27 -7.76
N GLY A 389 3.23 -11.52 -8.80
CA GLY A 389 2.63 -11.71 -10.12
C GLY A 389 3.43 -11.03 -11.22
N ASN A 390 2.95 -11.15 -12.45
CA ASN A 390 3.61 -10.66 -13.66
C ASN A 390 2.82 -9.54 -14.35
N ASP A 391 1.93 -8.84 -13.64
CA ASP A 391 1.18 -7.73 -14.20
C ASP A 391 2.15 -6.57 -14.52
N PRO A 392 2.23 -6.09 -15.77
CA PRO A 392 3.18 -5.06 -16.18
C PRO A 392 2.90 -3.68 -15.54
N VAL A 393 1.65 -3.38 -15.18
CA VAL A 393 1.30 -2.17 -14.44
C VAL A 393 1.84 -2.27 -13.01
N VAL A 394 1.61 -3.42 -12.36
CA VAL A 394 2.11 -3.69 -11.00
C VAL A 394 3.63 -3.63 -10.94
N ALA A 395 4.33 -4.17 -11.95
CA ALA A 395 5.79 -4.15 -12.03
C ALA A 395 6.38 -2.73 -12.05
N ILE A 396 5.62 -1.74 -12.55
CA ILE A 396 6.05 -0.33 -12.61
C ILE A 396 5.67 0.41 -11.32
N ILE A 397 4.40 0.26 -10.86
CA ILE A 397 3.89 1.07 -9.74
C ILE A 397 4.18 0.48 -8.37
N GLY A 398 4.48 -0.80 -8.25
CA GLY A 398 4.85 -1.43 -6.97
C GLY A 398 6.32 -1.20 -6.66
N HIS A 399 6.63 -1.00 -5.36
CA HIS A 399 8.01 -0.77 -4.93
C HIS A 399 8.92 -1.92 -5.37
N PRO A 400 10.05 -1.64 -6.02
CA PRO A 400 10.92 -2.69 -6.59
C PRO A 400 11.55 -3.63 -5.55
N ASP A 401 11.69 -3.18 -4.28
CA ASP A 401 12.20 -4.00 -3.18
C ASP A 401 11.11 -4.77 -2.45
N ALA A 402 9.85 -4.70 -2.89
CA ALA A 402 8.79 -5.46 -2.26
C ALA A 402 9.08 -6.97 -2.35
N VAL A 403 8.89 -7.66 -1.23
CA VAL A 403 9.15 -9.10 -1.12
C VAL A 403 7.85 -9.90 -1.14
N ARG A 404 7.95 -11.17 -1.55
CA ARG A 404 6.79 -12.05 -1.77
C ARG A 404 5.92 -12.26 -0.52
N GLU A 405 6.48 -12.13 0.67
CA GLU A 405 5.76 -12.27 1.95
C GLU A 405 4.73 -11.16 2.15
N GLY A 406 4.97 -9.96 1.61
CA GLY A 406 4.03 -8.86 1.68
C GLY A 406 2.76 -9.13 0.86
N THR A 407 1.60 -8.78 1.41
CA THR A 407 0.31 -8.87 0.69
C THR A 407 0.20 -7.77 -0.36
N PHE A 408 0.45 -6.53 0.04
CA PHE A 408 0.49 -5.36 -0.83
C PHE A 408 1.88 -4.70 -0.77
N ALA A 409 2.14 -3.78 -1.70
CA ALA A 409 3.39 -3.06 -1.78
C ALA A 409 3.21 -1.55 -1.55
N MET A 410 4.29 -0.88 -1.13
CA MET A 410 4.44 0.55 -1.23
C MET A 410 4.42 0.94 -2.73
N PRO A 411 3.86 2.09 -3.13
CA PRO A 411 4.03 2.55 -4.51
C PRO A 411 5.48 2.88 -4.81
N ASN A 412 5.86 2.70 -6.06
CA ASN A 412 7.19 3.04 -6.56
C ASN A 412 7.31 4.56 -6.80
N VAL A 413 7.90 5.25 -5.85
CA VAL A 413 8.24 6.67 -5.94
C VAL A 413 9.75 6.89 -6.06
N THR A 414 10.50 5.87 -6.51
CA THR A 414 11.96 5.86 -6.54
C THR A 414 12.55 6.06 -7.93
N ASP A 415 11.72 6.02 -8.97
CA ASP A 415 12.13 6.26 -10.35
C ASP A 415 11.06 7.03 -11.16
N PRO A 416 11.44 7.66 -12.29
CA PRO A 416 10.51 8.47 -13.09
C PRO A 416 9.33 7.71 -13.69
N ASP A 417 9.48 6.42 -14.00
CA ASP A 417 8.42 5.62 -14.62
C ASP A 417 7.35 5.24 -13.59
N GLY A 418 7.80 4.85 -12.38
CA GLY A 418 6.92 4.61 -11.23
C GLY A 418 6.11 5.86 -10.89
N VAL A 419 6.77 7.01 -10.72
CA VAL A 419 6.11 8.29 -10.43
C VAL A 419 5.14 8.69 -11.54
N ALA A 420 5.50 8.51 -12.82
CA ALA A 420 4.63 8.90 -13.93
C ALA A 420 3.35 8.07 -13.98
N LEU A 421 3.45 6.73 -13.92
CA LEU A 421 2.27 5.87 -13.97
C LEU A 421 1.42 5.98 -12.70
N TYR A 422 2.05 6.00 -11.52
CA TYR A 422 1.35 6.21 -10.26
C TYR A 422 0.63 7.57 -10.25
N GLY A 423 1.31 8.66 -10.66
CA GLY A 423 0.71 9.99 -10.80
C GLY A 423 -0.47 10.02 -11.78
N ALA A 424 -0.36 9.32 -12.92
CA ALA A 424 -1.46 9.20 -13.88
C ALA A 424 -2.69 8.53 -13.27
N ILE A 425 -2.50 7.46 -12.48
CA ILE A 425 -3.59 6.76 -11.79
C ILE A 425 -4.23 7.67 -10.73
N LEU A 426 -3.42 8.34 -9.91
CA LEU A 426 -3.92 9.28 -8.89
C LEU A 426 -4.71 10.42 -9.53
N ASN A 427 -4.21 10.97 -10.64
CA ASN A 427 -4.90 12.03 -11.38
C ASN A 427 -6.22 11.55 -11.98
N LEU A 428 -6.24 10.36 -12.60
CA LEU A 428 -7.47 9.75 -13.11
C LEU A 428 -8.55 9.62 -12.03
N MET A 429 -8.18 9.12 -10.85
CA MET A 429 -9.10 8.96 -9.73
C MET A 429 -9.60 10.31 -9.20
N ALA A 430 -8.69 11.26 -8.95
CA ALA A 430 -9.04 12.57 -8.44
C ALA A 430 -9.93 13.35 -9.44
N GLU A 431 -9.56 13.38 -10.72
CA GLU A 431 -10.35 14.04 -11.75
C GLU A 431 -11.75 13.44 -11.91
N ARG A 432 -11.86 12.09 -11.90
CA ARG A 432 -13.13 11.40 -12.11
C ARG A 432 -14.07 11.55 -10.91
N TRP A 433 -13.56 11.37 -9.69
CA TRP A 433 -14.37 11.25 -8.49
C TRP A 433 -14.36 12.47 -7.56
N SER A 434 -13.80 13.60 -8.04
CA SER A 434 -13.93 14.91 -7.37
C SER A 434 -14.61 15.96 -8.26
N ARG A 435 -15.41 15.55 -9.23
CA ARG A 435 -16.14 16.43 -10.12
C ARG A 435 -17.29 17.16 -9.39
N ALA A 436 -17.39 18.46 -9.60
CA ALA A 436 -18.49 19.27 -9.04
C ALA A 436 -19.87 18.83 -9.53
N ASP A 437 -19.99 18.24 -10.75
CA ASP A 437 -21.25 17.74 -11.31
C ASP A 437 -21.66 16.36 -10.73
N GLY A 438 -20.80 15.71 -9.97
CA GLY A 438 -21.06 14.40 -9.36
C GLY A 438 -21.35 13.27 -10.33
N LYS A 439 -21.00 13.43 -11.63
CA LYS A 439 -21.34 12.48 -12.70
C LYS A 439 -20.98 11.02 -12.40
N PHE A 440 -19.89 10.80 -11.68
CA PHE A 440 -19.37 9.46 -11.34
C PHE A 440 -19.42 9.16 -9.84
N GLY A 441 -20.20 9.93 -9.07
CA GLY A 441 -20.16 9.92 -7.62
C GLY A 441 -18.95 10.69 -7.09
N ARG A 442 -18.61 10.49 -5.79
CA ARG A 442 -17.52 11.24 -5.16
C ARG A 442 -16.69 10.37 -4.22
N VAL A 443 -15.37 10.57 -4.25
CA VAL A 443 -14.42 10.17 -3.20
C VAL A 443 -13.99 11.45 -2.48
N HIS A 444 -14.13 11.48 -1.17
CA HIS A 444 -13.86 12.67 -0.35
C HIS A 444 -12.44 12.64 0.22
N HIS A 445 -11.97 11.43 0.59
CA HIS A 445 -10.68 11.25 1.25
C HIS A 445 -9.94 10.02 0.71
N TRP A 446 -8.61 10.04 0.83
CA TRP A 446 -7.70 9.04 0.26
C TRP A 446 -6.85 8.41 1.37
N ILE A 447 -7.06 7.14 1.67
CA ILE A 447 -6.30 6.42 2.70
C ILE A 447 -5.05 5.81 2.07
N MET A 448 -3.88 6.24 2.54
CA MET A 448 -2.56 6.01 1.93
C MET A 448 -1.66 5.20 2.86
N HIS A 449 -1.56 3.94 2.82
CA HIS A 449 -2.26 2.89 2.11
C HIS A 449 -3.02 2.04 3.11
N ASN A 450 -2.81 0.70 3.20
CA ASN A 450 -3.36 -0.08 4.30
C ASN A 450 -2.29 -0.34 5.35
N GLU A 451 -2.58 -0.04 6.64
CA GLU A 451 -1.77 -0.40 7.81
C GLU A 451 -0.26 -0.26 7.60
N VAL A 452 0.16 0.97 7.27
CA VAL A 452 1.55 1.25 6.86
C VAL A 452 2.58 1.01 7.96
N ASP A 453 2.17 1.01 9.22
CA ASP A 453 3.01 0.61 10.35
C ASP A 453 3.27 -0.91 10.38
N ALA A 454 2.39 -1.72 9.80
CA ALA A 454 2.62 -3.14 9.51
C ALA A 454 3.21 -3.32 8.09
N GLY A 455 4.21 -2.50 7.74
CA GLY A 455 4.75 -2.33 6.40
C GLY A 455 5.18 -3.64 5.73
N TRP A 456 5.75 -4.60 6.49
CA TRP A 456 6.14 -5.89 5.91
C TRP A 456 4.98 -6.66 5.27
N VAL A 457 3.77 -6.53 5.83
CA VAL A 457 2.58 -7.29 5.38
C VAL A 457 1.75 -6.47 4.39
N TRP A 458 1.42 -5.22 4.74
CA TRP A 458 0.36 -4.50 4.07
C TRP A 458 0.81 -3.39 3.13
N THR A 459 2.07 -2.92 3.25
CA THR A 459 2.60 -1.86 2.38
C THR A 459 4.11 -2.07 2.22
N ASN A 460 4.47 -3.20 1.59
CA ASN A 460 5.84 -3.71 1.58
C ASN A 460 6.77 -2.89 0.67
N ALA A 461 7.90 -2.46 1.21
CA ALA A 461 8.99 -1.78 0.51
C ALA A 461 10.35 -2.49 0.72
N GLY A 462 10.33 -3.78 1.07
CA GLY A 462 11.52 -4.51 1.51
C GLY A 462 11.96 -4.11 2.91
N ASP A 463 13.18 -4.47 3.28
CA ASP A 463 13.74 -4.17 4.60
C ASP A 463 14.21 -2.71 4.66
N LYS A 464 13.45 -1.85 5.33
CA LYS A 464 13.72 -0.42 5.50
C LYS A 464 13.65 -0.04 6.98
N THR A 465 14.49 0.89 7.40
CA THR A 465 14.31 1.55 8.71
C THR A 465 13.12 2.51 8.67
N ALA A 466 12.50 2.78 9.82
CA ALA A 466 11.32 3.64 9.89
C ALA A 466 11.50 5.03 9.22
N PRO A 467 12.65 5.76 9.38
CA PRO A 467 12.85 7.02 8.67
C PRO A 467 12.90 6.88 7.14
N VAL A 468 13.57 5.85 6.63
CA VAL A 468 13.67 5.57 5.18
C VAL A 468 12.31 5.16 4.62
N TYR A 469 11.58 4.32 5.32
CA TYR A 469 10.23 3.92 4.96
C TYR A 469 9.26 5.12 4.94
N MET A 470 9.37 6.01 5.94
CA MET A 470 8.55 7.21 6.01
C MET A 470 8.88 8.21 4.89
N ASP A 471 10.12 8.33 4.44
CA ASP A 471 10.47 9.16 3.28
C ASP A 471 9.70 8.73 2.02
N LEU A 472 9.62 7.42 1.76
CA LEU A 472 8.85 6.86 0.64
C LEU A 472 7.34 7.11 0.80
N LEU A 473 6.81 6.84 1.98
CA LEU A 473 5.40 7.04 2.28
C LEU A 473 5.00 8.52 2.22
N HIS A 474 5.82 9.41 2.76
CA HIS A 474 5.59 10.86 2.71
C HIS A 474 5.51 11.35 1.26
N ARG A 475 6.40 10.91 0.37
CA ARG A 475 6.33 11.23 -1.06
C ARG A 475 5.03 10.73 -1.68
N SER A 476 4.60 9.51 -1.39
CA SER A 476 3.32 8.98 -1.86
C SER A 476 2.13 9.82 -1.38
N MET A 477 2.10 10.18 -0.10
CA MET A 477 1.06 11.05 0.47
C MET A 477 1.07 12.46 -0.15
N ARG A 478 2.26 13.03 -0.42
CA ARG A 478 2.40 14.32 -1.11
C ARG A 478 1.89 14.27 -2.55
N MET A 479 2.17 13.18 -3.28
CA MET A 479 1.61 13.03 -4.63
C MET A 479 0.09 13.10 -4.60
N MET A 480 -0.55 12.37 -3.69
CA MET A 480 -2.02 12.40 -3.57
C MET A 480 -2.53 13.77 -3.13
N ASP A 481 -1.92 14.40 -2.12
CA ASP A 481 -2.30 15.74 -1.66
C ASP A 481 -2.27 16.77 -2.79
N LEU A 482 -1.14 16.85 -3.51
CA LEU A 482 -0.93 17.85 -4.56
C LEU A 482 -1.85 17.61 -5.78
N ILE A 483 -2.04 16.34 -6.16
CA ILE A 483 -2.91 15.98 -7.28
C ILE A 483 -4.37 16.21 -6.93
N ALA A 484 -4.84 15.70 -5.78
CA ALA A 484 -6.25 15.80 -5.39
C ALA A 484 -6.71 17.24 -5.20
N ARG A 485 -5.88 18.10 -4.60
CA ARG A 485 -6.21 19.52 -4.38
C ARG A 485 -6.43 20.33 -5.66
N GLN A 486 -5.99 19.83 -6.82
CA GLN A 486 -6.35 20.47 -8.09
C GLN A 486 -7.86 20.34 -8.41
N TYR A 487 -8.53 19.35 -7.83
CA TYR A 487 -9.94 19.02 -8.10
C TYR A 487 -10.84 19.21 -6.88
N ASP A 488 -10.33 18.96 -5.68
CA ASP A 488 -11.05 19.10 -4.42
C ASP A 488 -10.10 19.62 -3.32
N PRO A 489 -10.21 20.90 -2.92
CA PRO A 489 -9.34 21.49 -1.90
C PRO A 489 -9.55 20.89 -0.51
N ASP A 490 -10.67 20.23 -0.27
CA ASP A 490 -10.99 19.59 1.01
C ASP A 490 -10.59 18.12 1.08
N ALA A 491 -10.12 17.54 -0.04
CA ALA A 491 -9.60 16.17 -0.08
C ALA A 491 -8.34 16.05 0.81
N ARG A 492 -8.27 14.95 1.55
CA ARG A 492 -7.16 14.69 2.49
C ARG A 492 -6.57 13.31 2.30
N PRO A 493 -5.24 13.18 2.28
CA PRO A 493 -4.58 11.90 2.43
C PRO A 493 -4.55 11.51 3.92
N PHE A 494 -4.91 10.25 4.20
CA PHE A 494 -4.92 9.68 5.54
C PHE A 494 -3.77 8.69 5.72
N LEU A 495 -3.09 8.76 6.84
CA LEU A 495 -2.11 7.79 7.30
C LEU A 495 -2.84 6.61 7.95
N SER A 496 -2.80 5.43 7.35
CA SER A 496 -3.47 4.22 7.85
C SER A 496 -2.58 3.43 8.81
N LEU A 497 -3.11 3.08 9.98
CA LEU A 497 -2.35 2.53 11.10
C LEU A 497 -3.11 1.41 11.81
N THR A 498 -2.38 0.38 12.26
CA THR A 498 -2.90 -0.69 13.13
C THR A 498 -3.11 -0.21 14.57
N HIS A 499 -3.57 -1.14 15.42
CA HIS A 499 -3.66 -0.90 16.87
C HIS A 499 -2.30 -0.97 17.61
N HIS A 500 -1.20 -1.36 16.97
CA HIS A 500 0.14 -1.37 17.57
C HIS A 500 0.65 0.05 17.73
N TRP A 501 0.82 0.52 18.99
CA TRP A 501 1.07 1.93 19.25
C TRP A 501 2.56 2.24 19.52
N ALA A 502 3.04 2.02 20.75
CA ALA A 502 4.43 2.27 21.10
C ALA A 502 5.32 1.03 20.94
N GLU A 503 4.75 -0.14 20.84
CA GLU A 503 5.47 -1.39 20.62
C GLU A 503 5.48 -1.73 19.12
N ALA A 504 6.67 -1.82 18.56
CA ALA A 504 6.85 -2.37 17.21
C ALA A 504 6.59 -3.88 17.24
N GLY A 505 5.96 -4.39 16.19
CA GLY A 505 5.78 -5.83 15.98
C GLY A 505 7.05 -6.51 15.44
N PRO A 506 6.93 -7.69 14.84
CA PRO A 506 8.03 -8.35 14.15
C PRO A 506 8.57 -7.49 13.01
N LYS A 507 9.45 -8.06 12.18
CA LYS A 507 10.19 -7.38 11.11
C LYS A 507 9.38 -6.31 10.36
N ASN A 508 9.89 -5.07 10.31
CA ASN A 508 9.26 -3.90 9.67
C ASN A 508 7.81 -3.63 10.08
N TRP A 509 7.51 -3.88 11.34
CA TRP A 509 6.36 -3.33 12.02
C TRP A 509 6.85 -2.17 12.89
N TYR A 510 6.48 -0.98 12.48
CA TYR A 510 6.92 0.27 13.10
C TYR A 510 5.87 0.74 14.10
N GLY A 511 6.00 1.00 15.29
CA GLY A 511 4.92 1.50 16.16
C GLY A 511 4.17 2.69 15.52
N SER A 512 2.84 2.67 15.52
CA SER A 512 1.97 3.70 14.92
C SER A 512 2.29 5.11 15.40
N LYS A 513 2.62 5.25 16.70
CA LYS A 513 3.10 6.51 17.29
C LYS A 513 4.31 7.05 16.56
N SER A 514 5.31 6.21 16.31
CA SER A 514 6.54 6.60 15.61
C SER A 514 6.27 7.03 14.17
N MET A 515 5.30 6.41 13.51
CA MET A 515 4.90 6.79 12.15
C MET A 515 4.22 8.16 12.13
N ILE A 516 3.34 8.46 13.09
CA ILE A 516 2.74 9.79 13.25
C ILE A 516 3.81 10.85 13.49
N ASP A 517 4.74 10.58 14.43
CA ASP A 517 5.80 11.53 14.78
C ASP A 517 6.75 11.82 13.61
N LEU A 518 7.13 10.78 12.85
CA LEU A 518 7.97 10.94 11.67
C LEU A 518 7.25 11.72 10.57
N LEU A 519 5.98 11.40 10.27
CA LEU A 519 5.20 12.15 9.28
C LEU A 519 5.07 13.63 9.68
N ALA A 520 4.80 13.91 10.94
CA ALA A 520 4.73 15.28 11.44
C ALA A 520 6.08 16.03 11.31
N ARG A 521 7.21 15.35 11.51
CA ARG A 521 8.54 15.94 11.32
C ARG A 521 8.81 16.25 9.85
N PHE A 522 8.56 15.31 8.93
CA PHE A 522 8.68 15.52 7.48
C PHE A 522 7.77 16.65 7.00
N SER A 523 6.50 16.65 7.42
CA SER A 523 5.53 17.67 7.05
C SER A 523 6.01 19.06 7.42
N ARG A 524 6.50 19.25 8.66
CA ARG A 524 7.01 20.57 9.10
C ARG A 524 8.29 20.99 8.41
N ALA A 525 9.19 20.05 8.13
CA ALA A 525 10.41 20.35 7.42
C ALA A 525 10.16 20.80 5.97
N GLU A 526 9.22 20.14 5.27
CA GLU A 526 9.00 20.30 3.84
C GLU A 526 7.68 21.04 3.47
N GLY A 527 7.09 21.76 4.41
CA GLY A 527 5.79 22.43 4.30
C GLY A 527 4.67 21.52 4.80
N ASP A 528 3.94 21.96 5.83
CA ASP A 528 2.85 21.16 6.39
C ASP A 528 1.66 21.07 5.41
N PHE A 529 0.89 20.00 5.48
CA PHE A 529 -0.28 19.76 4.65
C PHE A 529 -1.39 19.07 5.46
N ALA A 530 -2.60 19.04 4.94
CA ALA A 530 -3.79 18.60 5.65
C ALA A 530 -3.91 17.07 5.71
N TRP A 531 -2.84 16.35 6.11
CA TRP A 531 -2.95 14.91 6.36
C TRP A 531 -3.79 14.61 7.61
N ALA A 532 -4.40 13.43 7.64
CA ALA A 532 -5.24 12.95 8.70
C ALA A 532 -4.88 11.50 9.10
N VAL A 533 -5.52 10.94 10.13
CA VAL A 533 -5.22 9.59 10.64
C VAL A 533 -6.38 8.64 10.37
N ALA A 534 -6.08 7.50 9.77
CA ALA A 534 -6.96 6.34 9.60
C ALA A 534 -6.47 5.22 10.53
N HIS A 535 -7.08 5.06 11.70
CA HIS A 535 -6.62 4.11 12.70
C HIS A 535 -7.54 2.89 12.78
N HIS A 536 -6.95 1.69 13.00
CA HIS A 536 -7.65 0.41 13.08
C HIS A 536 -7.64 -0.13 14.53
N PRO A 537 -8.49 0.35 15.44
CA PRO A 537 -8.47 -0.04 16.85
C PRO A 537 -9.16 -1.39 17.07
N TYR A 538 -8.64 -2.45 16.47
CA TYR A 538 -9.11 -3.78 16.81
C TYR A 538 -8.81 -4.15 18.27
N PRO A 539 -9.55 -5.09 18.90
CA PRO A 539 -9.13 -5.68 20.17
C PRO A 539 -7.69 -6.19 20.11
N GLN A 540 -6.99 -6.23 21.24
CA GLN A 540 -5.59 -6.69 21.28
C GLN A 540 -5.40 -8.11 20.73
N ASP A 541 -6.43 -8.96 20.83
CA ASP A 541 -6.57 -10.24 20.15
C ASP A 541 -7.80 -10.18 19.24
N LEU A 542 -7.58 -10.21 17.92
CA LEU A 542 -8.64 -10.19 16.91
C LEU A 542 -9.72 -11.27 17.09
N ARG A 543 -9.40 -12.38 17.76
CA ARG A 543 -10.33 -13.49 17.99
C ARG A 543 -11.14 -13.35 19.27
N ASN A 544 -10.77 -12.41 20.15
CA ASN A 544 -11.49 -12.12 21.39
C ASN A 544 -12.22 -10.76 21.30
N PRO A 545 -13.56 -10.72 21.21
CA PRO A 545 -14.31 -9.47 21.11
C PRO A 545 -14.37 -8.68 22.44
N ARG A 546 -13.94 -9.26 23.55
CA ARG A 546 -14.03 -8.67 24.89
C ARG A 546 -12.96 -7.62 25.12
N THR A 547 -12.99 -6.54 24.34
CA THR A 547 -11.98 -5.47 24.34
C THR A 547 -11.80 -4.80 25.71
N TRP A 548 -12.79 -4.88 26.60
CA TRP A 548 -12.67 -4.37 27.98
C TRP A 548 -11.67 -5.17 28.83
N GLU A 549 -11.22 -6.31 28.36
CA GLU A 549 -10.17 -7.16 28.99
C GLU A 549 -8.77 -6.89 28.43
N ASP A 550 -8.59 -5.94 27.51
CA ASP A 550 -7.34 -5.66 26.81
C ASP A 550 -6.25 -5.09 27.76
N LYS A 551 -5.39 -5.95 28.26
CA LYS A 551 -4.35 -5.61 29.26
C LYS A 551 -3.17 -4.82 28.69
N GLN A 552 -2.94 -4.89 27.36
CA GLN A 552 -1.88 -4.16 26.68
C GLN A 552 -2.27 -2.72 26.30
N ALA A 553 -3.53 -2.37 26.51
CA ALA A 553 -4.11 -1.07 26.25
C ALA A 553 -4.17 -0.23 27.53
N THR A 554 -3.04 0.39 27.92
CA THR A 554 -2.95 1.27 29.09
C THR A 554 -3.36 2.71 28.74
N HIS A 555 -3.66 3.55 29.78
CA HIS A 555 -4.08 4.93 29.56
C HIS A 555 -2.92 5.92 29.66
N ASP A 556 -1.89 5.70 28.84
CA ASP A 556 -0.70 6.56 28.72
C ASP A 556 -0.18 6.57 27.27
N PHE A 557 0.68 7.56 26.94
CA PHE A 557 1.22 7.72 25.58
C PHE A 557 2.26 6.65 25.16
N LEU A 558 2.70 5.83 26.10
CA LEU A 558 3.63 4.72 25.85
C LEU A 558 2.92 3.36 25.85
N THR A 559 1.59 3.37 25.90
CA THR A 559 0.78 2.14 25.80
C THR A 559 1.26 1.28 24.63
N LYS A 560 1.27 -0.04 24.79
CA LYS A 560 1.67 -0.95 23.70
C LYS A 560 0.69 -0.92 22.55
N LYS A 561 -0.62 -0.87 22.85
CA LYS A 561 -1.69 -0.90 21.86
C LYS A 561 -2.74 0.17 22.15
N ILE A 562 -3.33 0.71 21.08
CA ILE A 562 -4.56 1.49 21.16
C ILE A 562 -5.69 0.66 20.55
N THR A 563 -6.59 0.22 21.42
CA THR A 563 -7.78 -0.56 21.11
C THR A 563 -9.03 0.23 21.55
N PRO A 564 -10.26 -0.27 21.37
CA PRO A 564 -11.42 0.42 21.93
C PRO A 564 -11.34 0.62 23.45
N HIS A 565 -10.50 -0.17 24.17
CA HIS A 565 -10.32 -0.04 25.62
C HIS A 565 -9.75 1.32 26.05
N ASN A 566 -8.81 1.85 25.28
CA ASN A 566 -8.07 3.09 25.61
C ASN A 566 -8.04 4.10 24.44
N ILE A 567 -9.06 4.12 23.61
CA ILE A 567 -9.10 4.94 22.38
C ILE A 567 -8.93 6.45 22.65
N GLU A 568 -9.23 6.91 23.87
CA GLU A 568 -9.00 8.29 24.31
C GLU A 568 -7.52 8.68 24.28
N VAL A 569 -6.61 7.72 24.36
CA VAL A 569 -5.16 7.96 24.26
C VAL A 569 -4.83 8.53 22.89
N LEU A 570 -5.41 8.00 21.81
CA LEU A 570 -5.23 8.52 20.46
C LEU A 570 -5.78 9.94 20.32
N ASP A 571 -7.01 10.18 20.81
CA ASP A 571 -7.64 11.50 20.81
C ASP A 571 -6.76 12.54 21.52
N ALA A 572 -6.29 12.21 22.73
CA ALA A 572 -5.42 13.09 23.50
C ALA A 572 -4.03 13.29 22.85
N TYR A 573 -3.48 12.23 22.24
CA TYR A 573 -2.20 12.33 21.56
C TYR A 573 -2.26 13.28 20.37
N MET A 574 -3.28 13.18 19.53
CA MET A 574 -3.46 14.02 18.35
C MET A 574 -3.76 15.49 18.67
N LYS A 575 -4.15 15.81 19.91
CA LYS A 575 -4.35 17.19 20.41
C LYS A 575 -3.05 17.89 20.84
N GLN A 576 -1.88 17.21 20.80
CA GLN A 576 -0.61 17.83 21.15
C GLN A 576 -0.22 18.89 20.10
N ALA A 577 0.34 20.02 20.58
CA ALA A 577 0.65 21.19 19.75
C ALA A 577 1.51 20.86 18.50
N HIS A 578 2.42 19.89 18.62
CA HIS A 578 3.29 19.49 17.52
C HIS A 578 2.59 18.67 16.42
N LEU A 579 1.34 18.23 16.62
CA LEU A 579 0.54 17.47 15.64
C LEU A 579 -0.59 18.29 15.00
N LEU A 580 -0.86 19.50 15.53
CA LEU A 580 -1.88 20.37 14.96
C LEU A 580 -1.51 20.83 13.55
N HIS A 581 -2.53 21.02 12.71
CA HIS A 581 -2.40 21.66 11.41
C HIS A 581 -3.13 23.00 11.44
N ASN A 582 -2.41 24.09 11.24
CA ASN A 582 -2.96 25.47 11.34
C ASN A 582 -3.73 25.71 12.66
N GLY A 583 -3.24 25.15 13.77
CA GLY A 583 -3.86 25.26 15.08
C GLY A 583 -5.06 24.33 15.33
N ALA A 584 -5.52 23.58 14.36
CA ALA A 584 -6.61 22.62 14.48
C ALA A 584 -6.12 21.17 14.64
N VAL A 585 -6.88 20.37 15.38
CA VAL A 585 -6.64 18.92 15.50
C VAL A 585 -6.88 18.25 14.15
N ARG A 586 -5.98 17.36 13.73
CA ARG A 586 -6.15 16.57 12.52
C ARG A 586 -7.27 15.56 12.71
N PRO A 587 -8.17 15.39 11.73
CA PRO A 587 -9.24 14.41 11.81
C PRO A 587 -8.73 12.98 12.02
N ILE A 588 -9.49 12.19 12.77
CA ILE A 588 -9.29 10.76 12.94
C ILE A 588 -10.51 10.04 12.37
N HIS A 589 -10.28 9.17 11.39
CA HIS A 589 -11.25 8.16 10.99
C HIS A 589 -10.79 6.81 11.56
N LEU A 590 -11.65 6.13 12.31
CA LEU A 590 -11.43 4.74 12.65
C LEU A 590 -11.87 3.92 11.44
N SER A 591 -10.95 3.73 10.48
CA SER A 591 -11.28 3.26 9.12
C SER A 591 -11.53 1.75 9.03
N GLU A 592 -11.07 1.00 10.02
CA GLU A 592 -11.39 -0.40 10.23
C GLU A 592 -11.49 -0.69 11.73
N ASN A 593 -12.55 -1.39 12.12
CA ASN A 593 -12.71 -1.92 13.46
C ASN A 593 -13.83 -2.96 13.47
N GLY A 594 -13.62 -4.06 14.14
CA GLY A 594 -14.62 -5.13 14.21
C GLY A 594 -14.38 -6.06 15.39
N PHE A 595 -15.41 -6.79 15.75
CA PHE A 595 -15.42 -7.72 16.87
C PHE A 595 -15.75 -9.12 16.34
N ASN A 596 -14.89 -10.10 16.59
CA ASN A 596 -15.08 -11.45 16.09
C ASN A 596 -16.06 -12.24 16.94
N SER A 597 -16.87 -13.10 16.32
CA SER A 597 -17.50 -14.25 16.99
C SER A 597 -16.86 -15.53 16.48
N ARG A 598 -16.48 -16.44 17.38
CA ARG A 598 -15.82 -17.71 16.97
C ARG A 598 -16.76 -18.62 16.20
N ASP A 599 -18.03 -18.56 16.55
CA ASP A 599 -19.16 -19.25 15.90
C ASP A 599 -20.43 -18.38 16.02
N TYR A 600 -21.60 -18.93 15.67
CA TYR A 600 -22.89 -18.24 15.77
C TYR A 600 -23.70 -18.67 17.01
N SER A 601 -23.07 -19.21 18.05
CA SER A 601 -23.73 -19.47 19.32
C SER A 601 -24.18 -18.16 19.98
N GLU A 602 -25.22 -18.23 20.77
CA GLU A 602 -25.78 -17.07 21.49
C GLU A 602 -24.72 -16.36 22.34
N LYS A 603 -23.86 -17.12 23.02
CA LYS A 603 -22.77 -16.59 23.83
C LYS A 603 -21.78 -15.77 22.98
N GLU A 604 -21.29 -16.32 21.88
CA GLU A 604 -20.29 -15.68 21.02
C GLU A 604 -20.85 -14.44 20.34
N LEU A 605 -22.11 -14.49 19.90
CA LEU A 605 -22.82 -13.34 19.32
C LEU A 605 -23.10 -12.24 20.37
N THR A 606 -23.35 -12.62 21.62
CA THR A 606 -23.55 -11.69 22.73
C THR A 606 -22.23 -10.99 23.08
N ASP A 607 -21.12 -11.73 23.20
CA ASP A 607 -19.80 -11.16 23.45
C ASP A 607 -19.37 -10.22 22.31
N GLN A 608 -19.65 -10.57 21.04
CA GLN A 608 -19.41 -9.73 19.87
C GLN A 608 -20.17 -8.39 19.97
N ALA A 609 -21.47 -8.45 20.30
CA ALA A 609 -22.29 -7.24 20.42
C ALA A 609 -21.89 -6.40 21.64
N ALA A 610 -21.49 -7.02 22.75
CA ALA A 610 -20.96 -6.33 23.92
C ALA A 610 -19.67 -5.56 23.61
N GLY A 611 -18.75 -6.14 22.80
CA GLY A 611 -17.55 -5.45 22.32
C GLY A 611 -17.88 -4.20 21.51
N MET A 612 -18.85 -4.30 20.60
CA MET A 612 -19.33 -3.15 19.83
C MET A 612 -19.97 -2.08 20.71
N ALA A 613 -20.83 -2.47 21.67
CA ALA A 613 -21.47 -1.52 22.59
C ALA A 613 -20.41 -0.76 23.41
N TYR A 614 -19.42 -1.49 23.94
CA TYR A 614 -18.30 -0.91 24.68
C TYR A 614 -17.55 0.13 23.85
N ALA A 615 -17.15 -0.23 22.62
CA ALA A 615 -16.44 0.66 21.72
C ALA A 615 -17.23 1.92 21.39
N TRP A 616 -18.50 1.79 21.03
CA TRP A 616 -19.35 2.92 20.70
C TRP A 616 -19.45 3.94 21.84
N HIS A 617 -19.70 3.47 23.06
CA HIS A 617 -19.81 4.35 24.23
C HIS A 617 -18.49 5.00 24.65
N LYS A 618 -17.35 4.50 24.18
CA LYS A 618 -16.03 5.15 24.31
C LYS A 618 -15.77 6.18 23.22
N ILE A 619 -16.18 5.91 21.98
CA ILE A 619 -15.86 6.71 20.79
C ILE A 619 -16.82 7.90 20.60
N ARG A 620 -18.11 7.74 20.90
CA ARG A 620 -19.15 8.69 20.51
C ARG A 620 -18.93 10.13 21.00
N ASP A 621 -18.23 10.32 22.12
CA ASP A 621 -17.99 11.61 22.75
C ASP A 621 -16.59 12.20 22.46
N LEU A 622 -15.77 11.58 21.61
CA LEU A 622 -14.41 12.04 21.26
C LEU A 622 -14.44 12.90 20.00
N ASP A 623 -14.23 14.20 20.13
CA ASP A 623 -14.44 15.18 19.04
C ASP A 623 -13.47 15.03 17.87
N SER A 624 -12.22 14.59 18.11
CA SER A 624 -11.24 14.40 17.03
C SER A 624 -11.56 13.19 16.14
N ILE A 625 -12.40 12.25 16.61
CA ILE A 625 -12.88 11.10 15.85
C ILE A 625 -14.13 11.52 15.08
N GLU A 626 -14.00 11.73 13.77
CA GLU A 626 -15.12 12.14 12.92
C GLU A 626 -16.05 10.97 12.57
N VAL A 627 -15.48 9.77 12.37
CA VAL A 627 -16.24 8.58 11.97
C VAL A 627 -15.59 7.28 12.45
N TRP A 628 -16.43 6.29 12.70
CA TRP A 628 -16.06 4.92 13.03
C TRP A 628 -16.63 3.96 12.00
N HIS A 629 -15.80 3.47 11.10
CA HIS A 629 -16.20 2.49 10.08
C HIS A 629 -16.15 1.10 10.71
N TYR A 630 -17.31 0.49 10.86
CA TYR A 630 -17.38 -0.90 11.31
C TYR A 630 -16.96 -1.83 10.17
N HIS A 631 -15.94 -2.63 10.39
CA HIS A 631 -15.46 -3.65 9.48
C HIS A 631 -15.83 -5.03 10.07
N ASN A 632 -16.62 -5.84 9.44
CA ASN A 632 -17.02 -5.79 8.06
C ASN A 632 -18.57 -5.71 7.96
N TRP A 633 -19.08 -5.38 6.79
CA TRP A 633 -20.55 -5.45 6.54
C TRP A 633 -21.06 -6.88 6.63
N ILE A 634 -20.38 -7.85 5.97
CA ILE A 634 -20.75 -9.25 5.88
C ILE A 634 -19.54 -10.10 6.26
N ASP A 635 -19.74 -11.18 6.99
CA ASP A 635 -18.65 -12.12 7.31
C ASP A 635 -17.94 -12.59 6.03
N ASN A 636 -16.61 -12.62 6.06
CA ASN A 636 -15.77 -12.94 4.89
C ASN A 636 -14.80 -14.07 5.21
N ARG A 637 -14.95 -15.23 4.55
CA ARG A 637 -14.08 -16.39 4.77
C ARG A 637 -12.62 -16.14 4.40
N SER A 638 -12.36 -15.24 3.43
CA SER A 638 -11.00 -14.92 3.01
C SER A 638 -10.19 -14.09 4.03
N GLU A 639 -10.86 -13.56 5.06
CA GLU A 639 -10.22 -12.84 6.17
C GLU A 639 -9.84 -13.81 7.33
N GLY A 640 -9.19 -14.91 7.03
CA GLY A 640 -8.76 -15.89 8.04
C GLY A 640 -9.91 -16.57 8.77
N GLY A 641 -11.11 -16.60 8.19
CA GLY A 641 -12.33 -17.18 8.76
C GLY A 641 -12.93 -16.37 9.89
N LEU A 642 -12.56 -15.10 10.03
CA LEU A 642 -13.14 -14.19 11.03
C LEU A 642 -14.62 -13.93 10.73
N ARG A 643 -15.44 -13.92 11.79
CA ARG A 643 -16.87 -13.58 11.75
C ARG A 643 -17.10 -12.21 12.40
N ILE A 644 -16.47 -11.19 11.80
CA ILE A 644 -16.56 -9.79 12.29
C ILE A 644 -17.71 -9.00 11.68
N GLY A 645 -18.33 -9.50 10.61
CA GLY A 645 -19.42 -8.82 9.90
C GLY A 645 -20.68 -8.56 10.75
N LEU A 646 -21.46 -7.57 10.33
CA LEU A 646 -22.81 -7.34 10.88
C LEU A 646 -23.77 -8.47 10.48
N ARG A 647 -23.48 -9.13 9.34
CA ARG A 647 -24.25 -10.24 8.78
C ARG A 647 -23.39 -11.51 8.73
N LYS A 648 -24.08 -12.65 8.78
CA LYS A 648 -23.45 -13.98 8.60
C LYS A 648 -22.88 -14.15 7.21
N PHE A 649 -22.13 -15.24 6.99
CA PHE A 649 -21.61 -15.61 5.68
C PHE A 649 -22.71 -15.69 4.60
N PRO A 650 -22.37 -15.34 3.34
CA PRO A 650 -23.32 -15.46 2.23
C PRO A 650 -23.85 -16.89 1.98
N ASP A 651 -23.09 -17.89 2.39
CA ASP A 651 -23.35 -19.33 2.24
C ASP A 651 -23.68 -20.02 3.56
N GLU A 652 -24.10 -19.27 4.59
CA GLU A 652 -24.45 -19.87 5.89
C GLU A 652 -25.69 -20.76 5.76
N PRO A 653 -25.59 -22.05 6.17
CA PRO A 653 -26.72 -22.97 6.06
C PRO A 653 -27.94 -22.49 6.84
N GLY A 654 -29.08 -22.44 6.18
CA GLY A 654 -30.37 -22.06 6.78
C GLY A 654 -30.58 -20.57 7.06
N ASP A 655 -29.52 -19.74 7.03
CA ASP A 655 -29.64 -18.30 7.28
C ASP A 655 -28.53 -17.49 6.54
N PRO A 656 -28.44 -17.62 5.20
CA PRO A 656 -27.46 -16.87 4.41
C PRO A 656 -27.68 -15.37 4.54
N PHE A 657 -26.58 -14.61 4.76
CA PHE A 657 -26.61 -13.17 5.04
C PHE A 657 -27.45 -12.79 6.29
N GLY A 658 -27.72 -13.70 7.22
CA GLY A 658 -28.54 -13.48 8.41
C GLY A 658 -28.04 -12.28 9.23
N LYS A 659 -28.96 -11.43 9.70
CA LYS A 659 -28.65 -10.30 10.60
C LYS A 659 -28.24 -10.85 11.95
N LYS A 660 -27.05 -10.49 12.43
CA LYS A 660 -26.58 -10.86 13.78
C LYS A 660 -27.10 -9.85 14.83
N PRO A 661 -27.08 -10.17 16.14
CA PRO A 661 -27.44 -9.21 17.21
C PRO A 661 -26.71 -7.88 17.08
N ILE A 662 -25.43 -7.92 16.70
CA ILE A 662 -24.59 -6.74 16.45
C ILE A 662 -25.15 -5.82 15.35
N TRP A 663 -25.85 -6.35 14.35
CA TRP A 663 -26.51 -5.56 13.30
C TRP A 663 -27.63 -4.69 13.88
N HIS A 664 -28.47 -5.25 14.75
CA HIS A 664 -29.56 -4.53 15.41
C HIS A 664 -29.04 -3.47 16.38
N LEU A 665 -27.96 -3.79 17.08
CA LEU A 665 -27.29 -2.86 17.97
C LEU A 665 -26.69 -1.68 17.17
N TYR A 666 -25.97 -1.94 16.08
CA TYR A 666 -25.39 -0.91 15.23
C TYR A 666 -26.45 0.00 14.61
N LYS A 667 -27.59 -0.56 14.21
CA LYS A 667 -28.76 0.21 13.74
C LYS A 667 -29.23 1.20 14.81
N ALA A 668 -29.30 0.78 16.08
CA ALA A 668 -29.81 1.58 17.17
C ALA A 668 -28.90 2.74 17.59
N PHE A 669 -27.60 2.66 17.34
CA PHE A 669 -26.65 3.70 17.72
C PHE A 669 -26.99 5.06 17.11
N GLY A 670 -26.92 6.12 17.94
CA GLY A 670 -27.27 7.49 17.56
C GLY A 670 -28.80 7.72 17.41
N THR A 671 -29.64 6.77 17.82
CA THR A 671 -31.11 6.91 17.81
C THR A 671 -31.69 6.90 19.24
N PRO A 672 -32.98 7.29 19.44
CA PRO A 672 -33.63 7.18 20.75
C PRO A 672 -33.65 5.75 21.33
N ASP A 673 -33.48 4.71 20.50
CA ASP A 673 -33.48 3.32 20.94
C ASP A 673 -32.10 2.84 21.48
N GLU A 674 -31.04 3.63 21.35
CA GLU A 674 -29.68 3.25 21.68
C GLU A 674 -29.54 2.66 23.07
N GLU A 675 -29.97 3.40 24.09
CA GLU A 675 -29.84 2.97 25.50
C GLU A 675 -30.62 1.68 25.78
N ARG A 676 -31.83 1.55 25.23
CA ARG A 676 -32.69 0.37 25.41
C ARG A 676 -32.04 -0.89 24.78
N VAL A 677 -31.49 -0.75 23.57
CA VAL A 677 -30.91 -1.87 22.82
C VAL A 677 -29.53 -2.23 23.38
N ALA A 678 -28.74 -1.26 23.87
CA ALA A 678 -27.42 -1.50 24.44
C ALA A 678 -27.46 -1.96 25.91
N ALA A 679 -28.48 -1.66 26.67
CA ALA A 679 -28.58 -1.96 28.12
C ALA A 679 -28.28 -3.45 28.50
N PRO A 680 -28.74 -4.48 27.75
CA PRO A 680 -28.43 -5.87 28.08
C PRO A 680 -26.94 -6.20 28.17
N TYR A 681 -26.10 -5.50 27.40
CA TYR A 681 -24.66 -5.76 27.33
C TYR A 681 -23.87 -5.21 28.53
N LEU A 682 -24.46 -4.32 29.34
CA LEU A 682 -23.84 -3.88 30.61
C LEU A 682 -23.51 -5.07 31.52
N LYS A 683 -24.41 -6.05 31.59
CA LYS A 683 -24.21 -7.26 32.39
C LYS A 683 -23.06 -8.12 31.82
N THR A 684 -22.97 -8.26 30.51
CA THR A 684 -21.93 -9.05 29.84
C THR A 684 -20.54 -8.42 30.06
N ILE A 685 -20.46 -7.09 30.02
CA ILE A 685 -19.23 -6.32 30.26
C ILE A 685 -18.88 -6.29 31.76
N GLY A 686 -19.88 -6.40 32.65
CA GLY A 686 -19.69 -6.33 34.09
C GLY A 686 -19.60 -4.89 34.63
N ILE A 687 -20.27 -3.93 34.01
CA ILE A 687 -20.30 -2.53 34.43
C ILE A 687 -21.72 -2.07 34.84
N PRO A 688 -21.85 -1.14 35.80
CA PRO A 688 -23.16 -0.68 36.30
C PRO A 688 -23.87 0.26 35.32
N SER A 689 -23.13 0.99 34.49
CA SER A 689 -23.68 1.96 33.53
C SER A 689 -22.61 2.33 32.49
N TRP A 690 -23.04 2.87 31.35
CA TRP A 690 -22.14 3.39 30.31
C TRP A 690 -21.33 4.59 30.79
N SER A 691 -21.79 5.38 31.74
CA SER A 691 -21.05 6.49 32.31
C SER A 691 -19.82 6.04 33.10
N SER A 692 -19.79 4.80 33.57
CA SER A 692 -18.61 4.24 34.25
C SER A 692 -17.42 3.99 33.32
N LEU A 693 -17.63 3.96 32.00
CA LEU A 693 -16.55 3.85 31.01
C LEU A 693 -15.73 5.13 30.82
N ARG A 694 -16.26 6.26 31.29
CA ARG A 694 -15.57 7.55 31.21
C ARG A 694 -14.47 7.57 32.27
N ASP A 695 -13.29 7.09 31.90
CA ASP A 695 -12.13 7.20 32.79
C ASP A 695 -11.75 8.67 32.95
N LYS A 696 -11.88 9.17 34.19
CA LYS A 696 -11.54 10.55 34.55
C LYS A 696 -10.06 10.73 34.88
N ARG A 697 -9.25 9.66 34.79
CA ARG A 697 -7.83 9.74 35.05
C ARG A 697 -7.14 10.54 33.92
N PRO A 698 -6.27 11.50 34.26
CA PRO A 698 -5.49 12.18 33.23
C PRO A 698 -4.59 11.15 32.51
N ILE A 699 -4.58 11.25 31.20
CA ILE A 699 -3.67 10.44 30.38
C ILE A 699 -2.27 10.92 30.66
N THR A 700 -1.41 10.03 31.18
CA THR A 700 -0.03 10.35 31.51
C THR A 700 0.84 10.40 30.25
N ARG A 701 1.81 11.34 30.25
CA ARG A 701 2.72 11.56 29.12
C ARG A 701 3.88 10.57 29.14
#